data_474d2eb0eefe83ae2589e3e25d7864ac
#
_entry.id   474d2eb0eefe83ae2589e3e25d7864ac
#
_cell.length_a   1.000
_cell.length_b   1.000
_cell.length_c   1.000
_cell.angle_alpha   90.00
_cell.angle_beta   90.00
_cell.angle_gamma   90.00
#
_symmetry.space_group_name_H-M   'P 1'
#
loop_
_entity.id
_entity.type
_entity.pdbx_description
1 polymer ?
#
loop_
_entity_poly.entity_id
_entity_poly.type
_entity_poly.pdbx_seq_one_letter_code
_entity_poly.pdbx_strand_id
1 'polypeptide(L)'
;KRYTKVIEKTFQYLRLLREKSLPRYVYEEVRRMAEIDYRFAEKTGGTRLVNMFSLLMQIYPLRSVESTPFLISEYRPRLFDSMLFRLIPENMLALLAAKNLETDQTEKYYGTEYAYLENRADLIKKWKKVKSHPKLSMPEANPFLPESLEVLPFSGTLSLSYQSLAGLKREGLDAELMQKLEEQAGQSFVDLDEILKKVGFQGTTVERRAFRETLAKHAQGSPILLNDDPQSRVWYQQDFRFRTPKTRLMFRIHSPKVYESAKNAVLSQLYTDAINEQLNELGYPVKLAGLEYSIGVDKKGISLNFGGYSDRILELVRTITPQLKTIQIDQDTFESLKERRLRRYKNFSFQQPYQQAFYYRSLLLEAKKHSIWEYAEEISKIRLRDLKKFAASLYDRHYAEGFIFGNLPEDMAEDAISILLKNLGGKVLPREDHFRDRVIQIDPGKTHTLVEKMNVKNSAAVLEIQIDQHDPKLRVSLMVLDNALQPLFYNDLRTRQQLGYIVNSGMTELEKTLGMIFMVQSGKYDAVTLEQRIQEFLPGFLNTLAEMPEEELETLKESVINSKLQKSTSLSAEAGRLYNIAFEHDAHFDYNSEEIEAVEKLTIEDLRRLIRNYLIPERRRTLSMRMVGQEHQTGPVLGSRITSVADFKKNHPCPGSCLP
;
A
#
# COMPACT_ATOMS: atom_id res chain seq x y z
N LYS A 1 -33.82 -1.18 -13.47
CA LYS A 1 -34.87 -2.04 -12.83
C LYS A 1 -34.45 -2.51 -11.41
N ARG A 2 -33.14 -2.67 -11.08
CA ARG A 2 -32.70 -3.19 -9.76
C ARG A 2 -32.65 -2.13 -8.65
N TYR A 3 -32.47 -0.83 -8.96
CA TYR A 3 -32.36 0.24 -7.95
C TYR A 3 -33.61 0.35 -7.06
N THR A 4 -34.81 0.18 -7.63
CA THR A 4 -36.07 0.24 -6.86
C THR A 4 -36.17 -0.87 -5.80
N LYS A 5 -35.60 -2.06 -6.08
CA LYS A 5 -35.52 -3.15 -5.10
C LYS A 5 -34.53 -2.84 -3.98
N VAL A 6 -33.39 -2.19 -4.29
CA VAL A 6 -32.40 -1.78 -3.29
C VAL A 6 -33.06 -0.78 -2.32
N ILE A 7 -33.71 0.25 -2.84
CA ILE A 7 -34.41 1.24 -2.01
C ILE A 7 -35.51 0.56 -1.16
N GLU A 8 -36.27 -0.35 -1.75
CA GLU A 8 -37.30 -1.11 -1.02
C GLU A 8 -36.70 -1.87 0.15
N LYS A 9 -35.56 -2.58 -0.04
CA LYS A 9 -34.85 -3.29 1.03
C LYS A 9 -34.33 -2.36 2.12
N THR A 10 -33.82 -1.20 1.73
CA THR A 10 -33.41 -0.16 2.69
C THR A 10 -34.58 0.26 3.59
N PHE A 11 -35.74 0.56 3.03
CA PHE A 11 -36.92 0.94 3.83
C PHE A 11 -37.50 -0.23 4.64
N GLN A 12 -37.37 -1.47 4.17
CA GLN A 12 -37.71 -2.67 4.99
C GLN A 12 -36.83 -2.78 6.23
N TYR A 13 -35.52 -2.49 6.10
CA TYR A 13 -34.60 -2.49 7.23
C TYR A 13 -34.84 -1.30 8.18
N LEU A 14 -35.06 -0.09 7.66
CA LEU A 14 -35.47 1.07 8.46
C LEU A 14 -36.78 0.80 9.24
N ARG A 15 -37.69 0.03 8.66
CA ARG A 15 -38.90 -0.41 9.35
C ARG A 15 -38.59 -1.32 10.53
N LEU A 16 -37.71 -2.30 10.36
CA LEU A 16 -37.23 -3.18 11.43
C LEU A 16 -36.61 -2.35 12.56
N LEU A 17 -35.73 -1.38 12.25
CA LEU A 17 -35.14 -0.50 13.24
C LEU A 17 -36.17 0.29 14.04
N ARG A 18 -37.23 0.81 13.41
CA ARG A 18 -38.33 1.50 14.11
C ARG A 18 -39.12 0.56 15.03
N GLU A 19 -39.26 -0.71 14.66
CA GLU A 19 -39.97 -1.72 15.47
C GLU A 19 -39.14 -2.16 16.69
N LYS A 20 -37.81 -2.16 16.59
CA LYS A 20 -36.90 -2.64 17.63
C LYS A 20 -36.25 -1.51 18.46
N SER A 21 -36.28 -0.25 17.96
CA SER A 21 -35.52 0.88 18.50
C SER A 21 -34.01 0.57 18.64
N LEU A 22 -33.25 1.36 19.38
CA LEU A 22 -31.83 1.15 19.63
C LEU A 22 -31.64 0.16 20.76
N PRO A 23 -31.18 -1.10 20.50
CA PRO A 23 -30.90 -2.04 21.57
C PRO A 23 -29.77 -1.57 22.46
N ARG A 24 -29.87 -1.83 23.77
CA ARG A 24 -28.89 -1.41 24.75
C ARG A 24 -27.49 -1.96 24.46
N TYR A 25 -27.39 -3.22 24.05
CA TYR A 25 -26.11 -3.85 23.75
C TYR A 25 -25.39 -3.19 22.57
N VAL A 26 -26.11 -2.80 21.51
CA VAL A 26 -25.50 -2.08 20.36
C VAL A 26 -24.88 -0.75 20.80
N TYR A 27 -25.60 -0.01 21.64
CA TYR A 27 -25.05 1.22 22.21
C TYR A 27 -23.79 0.96 23.06
N GLU A 28 -23.82 -0.04 23.94
CA GLU A 28 -22.69 -0.36 24.83
C GLU A 28 -21.46 -0.81 24.02
N GLU A 29 -21.65 -1.60 22.97
CA GLU A 29 -20.57 -2.04 22.07
C GLU A 29 -19.90 -0.84 21.37
N VAL A 30 -20.70 0.04 20.76
CA VAL A 30 -20.19 1.22 20.06
C VAL A 30 -19.53 2.20 21.02
N ARG A 31 -20.13 2.43 22.20
CA ARG A 31 -19.56 3.28 23.26
C ARG A 31 -18.21 2.74 23.73
N ARG A 32 -18.15 1.43 24.05
CA ARG A 32 -16.92 0.76 24.50
C ARG A 32 -15.80 0.87 23.46
N MET A 33 -16.11 0.63 22.20
CA MET A 33 -15.11 0.75 21.15
C MET A 33 -14.65 2.20 20.96
N ALA A 34 -15.55 3.18 21.04
CA ALA A 34 -15.18 4.60 20.98
C ALA A 34 -14.21 4.99 22.11
N GLU A 35 -14.44 4.50 23.34
CA GLU A 35 -13.53 4.72 24.48
C GLU A 35 -12.15 4.05 24.28
N ILE A 36 -12.14 2.81 23.76
CA ILE A 36 -10.92 2.06 23.47
C ILE A 36 -10.11 2.74 22.36
N ASP A 37 -10.76 3.11 21.26
CA ASP A 37 -10.10 3.77 20.12
C ASP A 37 -9.56 5.14 20.51
N TYR A 38 -10.27 5.88 21.34
CA TYR A 38 -9.79 7.16 21.89
C TYR A 38 -8.56 6.98 22.77
N ARG A 39 -8.57 5.98 23.66
CA ARG A 39 -7.45 5.69 24.58
C ARG A 39 -6.19 5.24 23.86
N PHE A 40 -6.32 4.44 22.79
CA PHE A 40 -5.22 3.85 22.04
C PHE A 40 -5.08 4.44 20.63
N ALA A 41 -5.48 5.71 20.48
CA ALA A 41 -5.30 6.43 19.23
C ALA A 41 -3.79 6.56 18.89
N GLU A 42 -3.42 6.17 17.68
CA GLU A 42 -2.05 6.34 17.21
C GLU A 42 -1.77 7.80 16.85
N LYS A 43 -0.48 8.18 16.92
CA LYS A 43 -0.05 9.53 16.56
C LYS A 43 -0.38 9.81 15.08
N THR A 44 -1.02 10.93 14.84
CA THR A 44 -1.35 11.43 13.51
C THR A 44 -0.32 12.46 13.07
N GLY A 45 0.06 12.44 11.79
CA GLY A 45 0.98 13.44 11.23
C GLY A 45 0.46 14.88 11.42
N GLY A 46 1.36 15.83 11.68
CA GLY A 46 1.02 17.19 12.11
C GLY A 46 0.01 17.90 11.19
N THR A 47 0.19 17.84 9.88
CA THR A 47 -0.75 18.45 8.91
C THR A 47 -2.16 17.89 9.03
N ARG A 48 -2.30 16.58 9.17
CA ARG A 48 -3.61 15.93 9.32
C ARG A 48 -4.26 16.32 10.66
N LEU A 49 -3.46 16.37 11.72
CA LEU A 49 -3.91 16.77 13.07
C LEU A 49 -4.45 18.21 13.06
N VAL A 50 -3.67 19.15 12.51
CA VAL A 50 -4.07 20.55 12.39
C VAL A 50 -5.34 20.72 11.57
N ASN A 51 -5.42 20.08 10.40
CA ASN A 51 -6.62 20.16 9.55
C ASN A 51 -7.86 19.60 10.27
N MET A 52 -7.71 18.46 10.96
CA MET A 52 -8.81 17.85 11.72
C MET A 52 -9.31 18.78 12.82
N PHE A 53 -8.42 19.28 13.68
CA PHE A 53 -8.83 20.15 14.78
C PHE A 53 -9.33 21.51 14.31
N SER A 54 -8.78 22.08 13.24
CA SER A 54 -9.28 23.33 12.64
C SER A 54 -10.75 23.22 12.21
N LEU A 55 -11.16 22.07 11.68
CA LEU A 55 -12.57 21.80 11.33
C LEU A 55 -13.42 21.56 12.59
N LEU A 56 -12.93 20.75 13.52
CA LEU A 56 -13.67 20.40 14.73
C LEU A 56 -13.90 21.61 15.63
N MET A 57 -12.95 22.54 15.75
CA MET A 57 -13.08 23.78 16.53
C MET A 57 -14.16 24.73 16.01
N GLN A 58 -14.62 24.58 14.76
CA GLN A 58 -15.77 25.32 14.25
C GLN A 58 -17.11 24.79 14.76
N ILE A 59 -17.14 23.55 15.25
CA ILE A 59 -18.36 22.83 15.65
C ILE A 59 -18.40 22.66 17.18
N TYR A 60 -17.24 22.39 17.80
CA TYR A 60 -17.13 22.04 19.22
C TYR A 60 -16.34 23.11 19.99
N PRO A 61 -16.70 23.35 21.27
CA PRO A 61 -15.94 24.25 22.16
C PRO A 61 -14.50 23.76 22.31
N LEU A 62 -13.54 24.70 22.35
CA LEU A 62 -12.09 24.39 22.44
C LEU A 62 -11.77 23.46 23.63
N ARG A 63 -12.42 23.65 24.76
CA ARG A 63 -12.23 22.85 26.00
C ARG A 63 -12.62 21.37 25.87
N SER A 64 -13.37 20.99 24.84
CA SER A 64 -13.89 19.64 24.66
C SER A 64 -13.67 19.07 23.25
N VAL A 65 -12.99 19.83 22.37
CA VAL A 65 -12.76 19.43 20.97
C VAL A 65 -11.94 18.16 20.84
N GLU A 66 -11.09 17.85 21.82
CA GLU A 66 -10.26 16.64 21.82
C GLU A 66 -11.03 15.37 22.23
N SER A 67 -12.17 15.49 22.90
CA SER A 67 -12.91 14.34 23.42
C SER A 67 -14.33 14.19 22.87
N THR A 68 -15.09 15.30 22.84
CA THR A 68 -16.53 15.26 22.47
C THR A 68 -16.80 14.66 21.08
N PRO A 69 -15.98 14.89 20.04
CA PRO A 69 -16.21 14.30 18.71
C PRO A 69 -16.00 12.78 18.66
N PHE A 70 -15.28 12.22 19.63
CA PHE A 70 -14.80 10.83 19.61
C PHE A 70 -15.47 9.92 20.63
N LEU A 71 -16.04 10.49 21.70
CA LEU A 71 -16.64 9.73 22.80
C LEU A 71 -18.17 9.76 22.75
N ILE A 72 -18.79 8.64 23.09
CA ILE A 72 -20.24 8.51 23.18
C ILE A 72 -20.61 8.43 24.66
N SER A 73 -21.22 9.52 25.18
CA SER A 73 -21.42 9.68 26.61
C SER A 73 -22.78 9.20 27.14
N GLU A 74 -23.82 9.22 26.31
CA GLU A 74 -25.18 8.99 26.79
C GLU A 74 -26.00 8.05 25.90
N TYR A 75 -26.76 7.14 26.51
CA TYR A 75 -27.76 6.32 25.87
C TYR A 75 -29.05 7.11 25.64
N ARG A 76 -29.30 7.52 24.38
CA ARG A 76 -30.44 8.37 24.01
C ARG A 76 -31.37 7.68 22.99
N PRO A 77 -32.09 6.61 23.34
CA PRO A 77 -32.93 5.89 22.38
C PRO A 77 -34.03 6.77 21.76
N ARG A 78 -34.60 7.71 22.53
CA ARG A 78 -35.62 8.66 22.00
C ARG A 78 -35.06 9.57 20.91
N LEU A 79 -33.81 10.01 21.03
CA LEU A 79 -33.14 10.81 19.99
C LEU A 79 -32.90 9.95 18.74
N PHE A 80 -32.44 8.71 18.90
CA PHE A 80 -32.27 7.74 17.84
C PHE A 80 -33.60 7.53 17.10
N ASP A 81 -34.69 7.25 17.80
CA ASP A 81 -36.01 7.09 17.22
C ASP A 81 -36.47 8.34 16.46
N SER A 82 -36.26 9.54 17.03
CA SER A 82 -36.62 10.79 16.37
C SER A 82 -35.87 11.00 15.04
N MET A 83 -34.62 10.57 14.96
CA MET A 83 -33.85 10.58 13.71
C MET A 83 -34.35 9.54 12.71
N LEU A 84 -34.66 8.31 13.16
CA LEU A 84 -35.22 7.27 12.33
C LEU A 84 -36.56 7.68 11.69
N PHE A 85 -37.39 8.41 12.42
CA PHE A 85 -38.67 8.90 11.90
C PHE A 85 -38.53 9.90 10.74
N ARG A 86 -37.33 10.52 10.61
CA ARG A 86 -37.03 11.43 9.48
C ARG A 86 -36.51 10.70 8.25
N LEU A 87 -36.05 9.45 8.36
CA LEU A 87 -35.54 8.63 7.25
C LEU A 87 -36.70 7.97 6.48
N ILE A 88 -37.58 8.80 5.93
CA ILE A 88 -38.78 8.39 5.16
C ILE A 88 -38.56 8.61 3.66
N PRO A 89 -39.31 7.90 2.80
CA PRO A 89 -39.18 8.05 1.34
C PRO A 89 -39.32 9.49 0.82
N GLU A 90 -40.15 10.31 1.49
CA GLU A 90 -40.37 11.70 1.14
C GLU A 90 -39.14 12.61 1.39
N ASN A 91 -38.30 12.24 2.30
CA ASN A 91 -37.04 12.97 2.64
C ASN A 91 -35.81 12.41 1.93
N MET A 92 -36.01 11.47 1.01
CA MET A 92 -34.91 10.80 0.34
C MET A 92 -34.51 11.56 -0.95
N LEU A 93 -33.22 11.82 -1.11
CA LEU A 93 -32.61 12.12 -2.40
C LEU A 93 -31.99 10.84 -2.98
N ALA A 94 -32.46 10.41 -4.15
CA ALA A 94 -31.91 9.27 -4.85
C ALA A 94 -31.14 9.72 -6.09
N LEU A 95 -29.83 9.48 -6.13
CA LEU A 95 -28.98 9.71 -7.29
C LEU A 95 -28.75 8.38 -8.03
N LEU A 96 -29.15 8.34 -9.30
CA LEU A 96 -28.89 7.18 -10.17
C LEU A 96 -27.88 7.57 -11.25
N ALA A 97 -26.70 6.96 -11.19
CA ALA A 97 -25.67 7.09 -12.22
C ALA A 97 -25.61 5.80 -13.04
N ALA A 98 -25.83 5.89 -14.33
CA ALA A 98 -25.74 4.75 -15.25
C ALA A 98 -25.49 5.25 -16.69
N LYS A 99 -24.94 4.36 -17.54
CA LYS A 99 -24.82 4.64 -18.98
C LYS A 99 -26.21 4.66 -19.62
N ASN A 100 -26.38 5.47 -20.65
CA ASN A 100 -27.57 5.55 -21.46
C ASN A 100 -28.84 5.97 -20.67
N LEU A 101 -28.67 6.86 -19.71
CA LEU A 101 -29.81 7.57 -19.13
C LEU A 101 -30.21 8.71 -20.07
N GLU A 102 -31.53 8.92 -20.20
CA GLU A 102 -32.05 10.11 -20.86
C GLU A 102 -31.80 11.31 -19.94
N THR A 103 -31.12 12.33 -20.46
CA THR A 103 -30.70 13.53 -19.75
C THR A 103 -31.16 14.75 -20.55
N ASP A 104 -31.55 15.82 -19.89
CA ASP A 104 -32.06 17.05 -20.48
C ASP A 104 -31.32 18.32 -20.01
N GLN A 105 -30.36 18.17 -19.11
CA GLN A 105 -29.57 19.24 -18.54
C GLN A 105 -28.10 18.90 -18.51
N THR A 106 -27.25 19.92 -18.47
CA THR A 106 -25.78 19.78 -18.36
C THR A 106 -25.25 20.67 -17.22
N GLU A 107 -24.48 20.10 -16.33
CA GLU A 107 -23.84 20.82 -15.24
C GLU A 107 -22.75 21.74 -15.80
N LYS A 108 -22.65 22.96 -15.25
CA LYS A 108 -21.86 24.08 -15.80
C LYS A 108 -20.37 23.87 -15.76
N TYR A 109 -19.84 23.22 -14.71
CA TYR A 109 -18.38 23.18 -14.44
C TYR A 109 -17.71 21.94 -15.03
N TYR A 110 -18.35 20.79 -14.92
CA TYR A 110 -17.80 19.50 -15.37
C TYR A 110 -18.48 18.95 -16.62
N GLY A 111 -19.52 19.63 -17.11
CA GLY A 111 -20.28 19.19 -18.29
C GLY A 111 -21.04 17.88 -18.06
N THR A 112 -21.33 17.53 -16.79
CA THR A 112 -22.05 16.30 -16.47
C THR A 112 -23.50 16.41 -16.91
N GLU A 113 -23.91 15.52 -17.79
CA GLU A 113 -25.31 15.43 -18.23
C GLU A 113 -26.17 14.79 -17.14
N TYR A 114 -27.32 15.40 -16.86
CA TYR A 114 -28.24 14.91 -15.84
C TYR A 114 -29.71 15.24 -16.20
N ALA A 115 -30.64 14.58 -15.52
CA ALA A 115 -32.05 14.91 -15.54
C ALA A 115 -32.65 14.76 -14.14
N TYR A 116 -33.60 15.59 -13.78
CA TYR A 116 -34.44 15.35 -12.63
C TYR A 116 -35.56 14.38 -13.04
N LEU A 117 -35.58 13.22 -12.36
CA LEU A 117 -36.74 12.33 -12.53
C LEU A 117 -37.95 12.94 -11.88
N GLU A 118 -39.07 12.91 -12.58
CA GLU A 118 -40.36 13.32 -12.02
C GLU A 118 -40.63 12.55 -10.72
N ASN A 119 -41.31 13.22 -9.80
CA ASN A 119 -41.65 12.65 -8.50
C ASN A 119 -42.53 11.40 -8.69
N ARG A 120 -41.92 10.24 -8.48
CA ARG A 120 -42.55 8.92 -8.58
C ARG A 120 -43.42 8.65 -7.34
N ALA A 121 -44.53 9.39 -7.22
CA ALA A 121 -45.45 9.29 -6.10
C ALA A 121 -45.96 7.86 -5.86
N ASP A 122 -46.06 7.04 -6.92
CA ASP A 122 -46.38 5.62 -6.87
C ASP A 122 -45.34 4.82 -6.07
N LEU A 123 -44.06 5.04 -6.35
CA LEU A 123 -42.93 4.36 -5.67
C LEU A 123 -42.78 4.84 -4.21
N ILE A 124 -42.88 6.16 -3.98
CA ILE A 124 -42.86 6.74 -2.64
C ILE A 124 -44.00 6.13 -1.79
N LYS A 125 -45.20 6.10 -2.32
CA LYS A 125 -46.36 5.47 -1.65
C LYS A 125 -46.17 3.99 -1.38
N LYS A 126 -45.53 3.27 -2.30
CA LYS A 126 -45.17 1.86 -2.13
C LYS A 126 -44.16 1.69 -1.01
N TRP A 127 -43.04 2.43 -1.04
CA TRP A 127 -41.97 2.32 -0.05
C TRP A 127 -42.39 2.77 1.35
N LYS A 128 -43.33 3.70 1.46
CA LYS A 128 -43.93 4.10 2.74
C LYS A 128 -44.69 2.98 3.44
N LYS A 129 -45.27 2.08 2.66
CA LYS A 129 -46.08 0.95 3.17
C LYS A 129 -45.34 -0.35 3.37
N VAL A 130 -44.00 -0.39 3.13
CA VAL A 130 -43.23 -1.62 3.30
C VAL A 130 -43.25 -2.08 4.76
N LYS A 131 -43.33 -3.38 4.94
CA LYS A 131 -43.14 -4.05 6.25
C LYS A 131 -41.70 -4.53 6.38
N SER A 132 -41.24 -4.77 7.59
CA SER A 132 -39.97 -5.45 7.81
C SER A 132 -39.96 -6.80 7.09
N HIS A 133 -38.81 -7.20 6.53
CA HIS A 133 -38.70 -8.45 5.79
C HIS A 133 -38.27 -9.57 6.74
N PRO A 134 -38.89 -10.77 6.70
CA PRO A 134 -38.63 -11.85 7.66
C PRO A 134 -37.17 -12.34 7.71
N LYS A 135 -36.41 -12.13 6.62
CA LYS A 135 -34.98 -12.45 6.54
C LYS A 135 -34.05 -11.35 7.07
N LEU A 136 -34.60 -10.21 7.49
CA LEU A 136 -33.82 -9.14 8.09
C LEU A 136 -33.89 -9.25 9.61
N SER A 137 -32.76 -9.23 10.27
CA SER A 137 -32.61 -9.26 11.72
C SER A 137 -31.74 -8.10 12.19
N MET A 138 -31.82 -7.79 13.48
CA MET A 138 -30.81 -6.98 14.16
C MET A 138 -29.48 -7.77 14.18
N PRO A 139 -28.32 -7.09 14.17
CA PRO A 139 -27.06 -7.78 14.37
C PRO A 139 -27.04 -8.48 15.74
N GLU A 140 -26.38 -9.61 15.82
CA GLU A 140 -26.09 -10.26 17.10
C GLU A 140 -24.99 -9.52 17.86
N ALA A 141 -24.82 -9.84 19.16
CA ALA A 141 -23.70 -9.31 19.94
C ALA A 141 -22.37 -9.68 19.26
N ASN A 142 -21.46 -8.71 19.21
CA ASN A 142 -20.22 -8.86 18.46
C ASN A 142 -19.20 -9.76 19.19
N PRO A 143 -18.86 -10.96 18.69
CA PRO A 143 -17.95 -11.87 19.36
C PRO A 143 -16.48 -11.43 19.33
N PHE A 144 -16.15 -10.43 18.51
CA PHE A 144 -14.78 -9.94 18.32
C PHE A 144 -14.39 -8.77 19.22
N LEU A 145 -15.31 -8.28 20.07
CA LEU A 145 -14.98 -7.17 20.97
C LEU A 145 -13.87 -7.57 21.95
N PRO A 146 -12.81 -6.77 22.08
CA PRO A 146 -11.70 -7.09 22.96
C PRO A 146 -12.17 -7.08 24.43
N GLU A 147 -11.84 -8.12 25.17
CA GLU A 147 -12.10 -8.21 26.62
C GLU A 147 -10.90 -7.71 27.42
N SER A 148 -9.68 -8.03 26.96
CA SER A 148 -8.44 -7.56 27.53
C SER A 148 -7.77 -6.50 26.65
N LEU A 149 -7.27 -5.46 27.30
CA LEU A 149 -6.49 -4.36 26.68
C LEU A 149 -5.12 -4.23 27.35
N GLU A 150 -4.62 -5.33 27.90
CA GLU A 150 -3.33 -5.37 28.54
C GLU A 150 -2.22 -5.11 27.53
N VAL A 151 -1.31 -4.20 27.87
CA VAL A 151 -0.06 -3.99 27.14
C VAL A 151 1.02 -4.81 27.84
N LEU A 152 1.44 -5.87 27.17
CA LEU A 152 2.40 -6.81 27.73
C LEU A 152 3.74 -6.15 28.06
N PRO A 153 4.44 -6.60 29.13
CA PRO A 153 5.85 -6.26 29.31
C PRO A 153 6.66 -6.69 28.09
N PHE A 154 7.62 -5.85 27.69
CA PHE A 154 8.53 -6.22 26.61
C PHE A 154 9.47 -7.35 27.06
N SER A 155 9.51 -8.43 26.31
CA SER A 155 10.33 -9.62 26.56
C SER A 155 11.32 -9.90 25.42
N GLY A 156 11.37 -9.05 24.40
CA GLY A 156 12.31 -9.16 23.29
C GLY A 156 13.70 -8.61 23.63
N THR A 157 14.53 -8.46 22.61
CA THR A 157 15.84 -7.82 22.72
C THR A 157 15.89 -6.52 21.94
N LEU A 158 16.66 -5.56 22.45
CA LEU A 158 16.94 -4.26 21.84
C LEU A 158 18.40 -4.24 21.34
N SER A 159 18.65 -3.43 20.32
CA SER A 159 19.99 -3.17 19.80
C SER A 159 20.19 -1.70 19.45
N LEU A 160 21.46 -1.28 19.41
CA LEU A 160 21.89 0.00 18.88
C LEU A 160 22.59 -0.25 17.55
N SER A 161 21.85 -0.08 16.46
CA SER A 161 22.41 -0.16 15.12
C SER A 161 23.10 1.15 14.72
N TYR A 162 23.81 1.16 13.60
CA TYR A 162 24.38 2.40 13.04
C TYR A 162 23.31 3.48 12.85
N GLN A 163 22.14 3.12 12.34
CA GLN A 163 20.99 4.03 12.25
C GLN A 163 20.57 4.59 13.61
N SER A 164 20.60 3.76 14.67
CA SER A 164 20.30 4.20 16.04
C SER A 164 21.29 5.26 16.52
N LEU A 165 22.59 4.99 16.34
CA LEU A 165 23.67 5.90 16.73
C LEU A 165 23.66 7.19 15.93
N ALA A 166 23.46 7.12 14.63
CA ALA A 166 23.30 8.30 13.77
C ALA A 166 22.11 9.19 14.20
N GLY A 167 21.02 8.59 14.63
CA GLY A 167 19.87 9.29 15.20
C GLY A 167 20.17 9.92 16.56
N LEU A 168 20.84 9.20 17.46
CA LEU A 168 21.23 9.68 18.80
C LEU A 168 22.20 10.85 18.72
N LYS A 169 23.17 10.80 17.80
CA LYS A 169 24.11 11.92 17.54
C LYS A 169 23.39 13.23 17.20
N ARG A 170 22.26 13.16 16.50
CA ARG A 170 21.46 14.34 16.15
C ARG A 170 20.59 14.88 17.30
N GLU A 171 20.39 14.13 18.37
CA GLU A 171 19.72 14.60 19.58
C GLU A 171 20.62 15.50 20.45
N GLY A 172 21.89 15.70 20.06
CA GLY A 172 22.82 16.60 20.73
C GLY A 172 23.39 16.05 22.04
N LEU A 173 23.53 14.73 22.16
CA LEU A 173 24.20 14.10 23.31
C LEU A 173 25.67 14.52 23.37
N ASP A 174 26.23 14.58 24.58
CA ASP A 174 27.65 14.88 24.75
C ASP A 174 28.57 13.80 24.15
N ALA A 175 29.78 14.20 23.77
CA ALA A 175 30.72 13.34 23.06
C ALA A 175 31.14 12.10 23.84
N GLU A 176 31.30 12.18 25.17
CA GLU A 176 31.71 11.06 26.01
C GLU A 176 30.58 10.02 26.08
N LEU A 177 29.33 10.46 26.20
CA LEU A 177 28.18 9.57 26.23
C LEU A 177 27.98 8.91 24.83
N MET A 178 28.17 9.66 23.74
CA MET A 178 28.13 9.10 22.38
C MET A 178 29.18 8.04 22.17
N GLN A 179 30.43 8.26 22.58
CA GLN A 179 31.49 7.25 22.49
C GLN A 179 31.13 5.96 23.24
N LYS A 180 30.59 6.08 24.46
CA LYS A 180 30.16 4.91 25.24
C LYS A 180 29.01 4.15 24.57
N LEU A 181 28.10 4.86 23.89
CA LEU A 181 27.01 4.24 23.10
C LEU A 181 27.57 3.53 21.86
N GLU A 182 28.53 4.12 21.16
CA GLU A 182 29.19 3.51 20.01
C GLU A 182 29.93 2.21 20.37
N GLU A 183 30.52 2.13 21.57
CA GLU A 183 31.14 0.89 22.10
C GLU A 183 30.11 -0.23 22.33
N GLN A 184 28.83 0.11 22.43
CA GLN A 184 27.75 -0.87 22.60
C GLN A 184 27.07 -1.24 21.26
N ALA A 185 27.55 -0.72 20.14
CA ALA A 185 26.98 -1.02 18.82
C ALA A 185 26.96 -2.53 18.55
N GLY A 186 25.85 -3.02 18.00
CA GLY A 186 25.67 -4.44 17.67
C GLY A 186 25.44 -5.37 18.86
N GLN A 187 25.49 -4.89 20.11
CA GLN A 187 25.13 -5.70 21.27
C GLN A 187 23.63 -5.78 21.44
N SER A 188 23.14 -6.86 22.03
CA SER A 188 21.75 -7.08 22.40
C SER A 188 21.52 -6.74 23.88
N PHE A 189 20.38 -6.11 24.16
CA PHE A 189 19.99 -5.69 25.51
C PHE A 189 18.57 -6.16 25.81
N VAL A 190 18.30 -6.55 27.03
CA VAL A 190 16.94 -6.96 27.45
C VAL A 190 15.99 -5.77 27.60
N ASP A 191 16.53 -4.60 27.95
CA ASP A 191 15.74 -3.36 28.06
C ASP A 191 16.62 -2.10 27.97
N LEU A 192 15.98 -0.93 28.00
CA LEU A 192 16.66 0.36 27.94
C LEU A 192 17.50 0.65 29.21
N ASP A 193 17.13 0.11 30.35
CA ASP A 193 17.83 0.36 31.62
C ASP A 193 19.17 -0.42 31.65
N GLU A 194 19.26 -1.56 30.93
CA GLU A 194 20.52 -2.25 30.69
C GLU A 194 21.48 -1.39 29.86
N ILE A 195 20.99 -0.71 28.82
CA ILE A 195 21.81 0.23 28.03
C ILE A 195 22.32 1.36 28.93
N LEU A 196 21.43 1.98 29.73
CA LEU A 196 21.81 3.03 30.67
C LEU A 196 22.90 2.59 31.65
N LYS A 197 22.81 1.34 32.18
CA LYS A 197 23.76 0.76 33.07
C LYS A 197 25.12 0.49 32.39
N LYS A 198 25.11 -0.05 31.17
CA LYS A 198 26.31 -0.36 30.38
C LYS A 198 27.12 0.90 30.03
N VAL A 199 26.46 1.98 29.66
CA VAL A 199 27.12 3.27 29.37
C VAL A 199 27.47 4.04 30.65
N GLY A 200 27.14 3.51 31.84
CA GLY A 200 27.47 4.15 33.12
C GLY A 200 26.80 5.49 33.33
N PHE A 201 25.58 5.67 32.84
CA PHE A 201 24.85 6.96 32.91
C PHE A 201 24.64 7.41 34.36
N GLN A 202 25.23 8.54 34.73
CA GLN A 202 25.16 9.18 36.04
C GLN A 202 24.29 10.44 35.93
N GLY A 203 23.01 10.33 36.16
CA GLY A 203 22.07 11.47 36.10
C GLY A 203 20.98 11.39 37.15
N THR A 204 20.34 12.51 37.39
CA THR A 204 19.13 12.60 38.25
C THR A 204 18.00 11.73 37.68
N THR A 205 16.99 11.46 38.47
CA THR A 205 15.79 10.73 38.04
C THR A 205 15.15 11.36 36.80
N VAL A 206 15.16 12.70 36.71
CA VAL A 206 14.58 13.44 35.58
C VAL A 206 15.43 13.26 34.33
N GLU A 207 16.76 13.40 34.44
CA GLU A 207 17.70 13.21 33.32
C GLU A 207 17.73 11.76 32.84
N ARG A 208 17.70 10.79 33.76
CA ARG A 208 17.59 9.36 33.42
C ARG A 208 16.30 9.09 32.63
N ARG A 209 15.19 9.67 33.03
CA ARG A 209 13.92 9.53 32.31
C ARG A 209 14.00 10.14 30.92
N ALA A 210 14.51 11.36 30.79
CA ALA A 210 14.65 12.05 29.51
C ALA A 210 15.58 11.26 28.56
N PHE A 211 16.72 10.77 29.07
CA PHE A 211 17.63 9.98 28.27
C PHE A 211 17.05 8.61 27.87
N ARG A 212 16.31 7.96 28.77
CA ARG A 212 15.56 6.74 28.45
C ARG A 212 14.52 6.95 27.33
N GLU A 213 13.81 8.08 27.38
CA GLU A 213 12.88 8.45 26.30
C GLU A 213 13.59 8.70 24.98
N THR A 214 14.78 9.31 25.01
CA THR A 214 15.64 9.50 23.83
C THR A 214 16.15 8.16 23.27
N LEU A 215 16.63 7.27 24.14
CA LEU A 215 17.02 5.90 23.74
C LEU A 215 15.84 5.14 23.12
N ALA A 216 14.65 5.22 23.72
CA ALA A 216 13.45 4.56 23.22
C ALA A 216 13.05 5.02 21.80
N LYS A 217 13.37 6.26 21.44
CA LYS A 217 13.13 6.74 20.07
C LYS A 217 14.05 6.07 19.04
N HIS A 218 15.28 5.74 19.41
CA HIS A 218 16.33 5.34 18.47
C HIS A 218 16.73 3.86 18.56
N ALA A 219 16.64 3.22 19.72
CA ALA A 219 16.85 1.78 19.86
C ALA A 219 15.92 0.99 18.92
N GLN A 220 16.40 -0.12 18.43
CA GLN A 220 15.65 -1.02 17.57
C GLN A 220 15.37 -2.33 18.29
N GLY A 221 14.17 -2.87 18.09
CA GLY A 221 13.88 -4.25 18.49
C GLY A 221 14.53 -5.20 17.51
N SER A 222 15.01 -6.32 18.01
CA SER A 222 15.60 -7.38 17.18
C SER A 222 14.52 -8.40 16.81
N PRO A 223 14.15 -8.52 15.54
CA PRO A 223 13.25 -9.59 15.11
C PRO A 223 13.88 -10.96 15.34
N ILE A 224 13.09 -11.90 15.80
CA ILE A 224 13.51 -13.30 15.93
C ILE A 224 12.85 -14.15 14.85
N LEU A 225 13.54 -15.20 14.43
CA LEU A 225 13.03 -16.18 13.51
C LEU A 225 12.21 -17.21 14.30
N LEU A 226 10.89 -17.03 14.29
CA LEU A 226 9.96 -17.84 15.07
C LEU A 226 9.76 -19.22 14.46
N ASN A 227 9.76 -19.30 13.15
CA ASN A 227 9.63 -20.55 12.40
C ASN A 227 10.51 -20.49 11.14
N ASP A 228 11.28 -21.55 10.88
CA ASP A 228 12.02 -21.75 9.64
C ASP A 228 12.09 -23.24 9.32
N ASP A 229 11.01 -23.72 8.75
CA ASP A 229 10.89 -25.09 8.30
C ASP A 229 10.71 -25.17 6.76
N PRO A 230 10.67 -26.38 6.17
CA PRO A 230 10.49 -26.51 4.73
C PRO A 230 9.19 -25.92 4.19
N GLN A 231 8.18 -25.68 5.02
CA GLN A 231 6.86 -25.19 4.63
C GLN A 231 6.64 -23.71 4.93
N SER A 232 7.43 -23.13 5.87
CA SER A 232 7.26 -21.73 6.25
C SER A 232 8.50 -21.08 6.83
N ARG A 233 8.56 -19.74 6.70
CA ARG A 233 9.47 -18.86 7.41
C ARG A 233 8.70 -17.70 7.99
N VAL A 234 8.72 -17.56 9.31
CA VAL A 234 8.00 -16.50 10.00
C VAL A 234 8.90 -15.80 10.99
N TRP A 235 8.97 -14.48 10.84
CA TRP A 235 9.65 -13.58 11.75
C TRP A 235 8.65 -13.01 12.75
N TYR A 236 9.14 -12.72 13.94
CA TYR A 236 8.37 -12.13 15.02
C TYR A 236 9.15 -11.03 15.72
N GLN A 237 8.46 -9.99 16.15
CA GLN A 237 8.98 -8.97 17.04
C GLN A 237 7.87 -8.39 17.91
N GLN A 238 8.06 -8.41 19.22
CA GLN A 238 7.18 -7.72 20.14
C GLN A 238 7.38 -6.20 20.05
N ASP A 239 6.29 -5.43 20.13
CA ASP A 239 6.35 -3.96 20.17
C ASP A 239 6.81 -3.43 21.53
N PHE A 240 7.84 -2.60 21.53
CA PHE A 240 8.30 -1.87 22.72
C PHE A 240 8.05 -0.36 22.61
N ARG A 241 7.70 0.15 21.42
CA ARG A 241 7.68 1.57 21.09
C ARG A 241 6.29 2.20 21.11
N PHE A 242 5.31 1.56 20.49
CA PHE A 242 3.95 2.10 20.39
C PHE A 242 3.13 1.84 21.65
N ARG A 243 3.41 0.75 22.34
CA ARG A 243 2.78 0.39 23.62
C ARG A 243 1.25 0.40 23.54
N THR A 244 0.71 -0.16 22.48
CA THR A 244 -0.73 -0.34 22.27
C THR A 244 -1.09 -1.82 22.32
N PRO A 245 -2.31 -2.22 22.77
CA PRO A 245 -2.75 -3.61 22.80
C PRO A 245 -3.15 -4.10 21.41
N LYS A 246 -2.32 -3.77 20.40
CA LYS A 246 -2.57 -4.10 18.99
C LYS A 246 -1.44 -4.95 18.40
N THR A 247 -1.79 -5.75 17.38
CA THR A 247 -0.83 -6.57 16.65
C THR A 247 -1.13 -6.58 15.15
N ARG A 248 -0.13 -6.98 14.36
CA ARG A 248 -0.20 -7.22 12.91
C ARG A 248 0.39 -8.57 12.59
N LEU A 249 -0.37 -9.37 11.85
CA LEU A 249 0.08 -10.64 11.27
C LEU A 249 0.01 -10.48 9.76
N MET A 250 1.15 -10.62 9.10
CA MET A 250 1.28 -10.42 7.66
C MET A 250 1.88 -11.68 7.05
N PHE A 251 1.14 -12.33 6.16
CA PHE A 251 1.56 -13.56 5.52
C PHE A 251 1.49 -13.44 4.01
N ARG A 252 2.45 -14.05 3.31
CA ARG A 252 2.41 -14.35 1.87
C ARG A 252 2.47 -15.85 1.68
N ILE A 253 1.50 -16.39 1.00
CA ILE A 253 1.42 -17.81 0.67
C ILE A 253 1.83 -17.97 -0.78
N HIS A 254 3.08 -18.37 -0.99
CA HIS A 254 3.60 -18.69 -2.33
C HIS A 254 2.88 -19.91 -2.89
N SER A 255 2.41 -19.82 -4.11
CA SER A 255 1.84 -20.94 -4.84
C SER A 255 2.13 -20.78 -6.33
N PRO A 256 2.68 -21.78 -7.00
CA PRO A 256 2.99 -21.69 -8.43
C PRO A 256 1.72 -21.46 -9.27
N LYS A 257 0.56 -21.91 -8.79
CA LYS A 257 -0.73 -21.76 -9.49
C LYS A 257 -1.20 -20.32 -9.62
N VAL A 258 -0.69 -19.39 -8.80
CA VAL A 258 -1.18 -17.99 -8.80
C VAL A 258 -0.89 -17.30 -10.13
N TYR A 259 0.28 -17.55 -10.73
CA TYR A 259 0.76 -16.78 -11.87
C TYR A 259 1.36 -17.65 -13.01
N GLU A 260 1.10 -18.95 -13.03
CA GLU A 260 1.60 -19.90 -14.02
C GLU A 260 1.19 -19.55 -15.46
N SER A 261 0.03 -18.93 -15.63
CA SER A 261 -0.52 -18.50 -16.92
C SER A 261 -1.44 -17.28 -16.75
N ALA A 262 -1.75 -16.59 -17.84
CA ALA A 262 -2.75 -15.50 -17.82
C ALA A 262 -4.10 -15.97 -17.27
N LYS A 263 -4.54 -17.18 -17.61
CA LYS A 263 -5.75 -17.79 -17.04
C LYS A 263 -5.65 -17.96 -15.52
N ASN A 264 -4.53 -18.45 -15.01
CA ASN A 264 -4.32 -18.64 -13.57
C ASN A 264 -4.23 -17.29 -12.84
N ALA A 265 -3.58 -16.28 -13.42
CA ALA A 265 -3.57 -14.93 -12.88
C ALA A 265 -4.99 -14.33 -12.75
N VAL A 266 -5.86 -14.55 -13.76
CA VAL A 266 -7.28 -14.13 -13.69
C VAL A 266 -8.07 -14.96 -12.67
N LEU A 267 -7.84 -16.28 -12.59
CA LEU A 267 -8.47 -17.12 -11.57
C LEU A 267 -8.07 -16.70 -10.16
N SER A 268 -6.80 -16.33 -9.92
CA SER A 268 -6.31 -15.82 -8.64
C SER A 268 -6.99 -14.50 -8.25
N GLN A 269 -7.17 -13.60 -9.21
CA GLN A 269 -7.88 -12.34 -8.98
C GLN A 269 -9.38 -12.55 -8.72
N LEU A 270 -10.03 -13.47 -9.45
CA LEU A 270 -11.44 -13.83 -9.19
C LEU A 270 -11.59 -14.58 -7.87
N TYR A 271 -10.60 -15.38 -7.48
CA TYR A 271 -10.57 -16.06 -6.18
C TYR A 271 -10.57 -15.04 -5.04
N THR A 272 -9.68 -14.06 -5.07
CA THR A 272 -9.65 -13.03 -4.02
C THR A 272 -10.94 -12.19 -4.00
N ASP A 273 -11.51 -11.84 -5.17
CA ASP A 273 -12.80 -11.16 -5.23
C ASP A 273 -13.92 -12.04 -4.60
N ALA A 274 -13.94 -13.34 -4.87
CA ALA A 274 -14.95 -14.25 -4.38
C ALA A 274 -14.83 -14.53 -2.87
N ILE A 275 -13.62 -14.70 -2.35
CA ILE A 275 -13.39 -14.85 -0.91
C ILE A 275 -13.77 -13.57 -0.16
N ASN A 276 -13.38 -12.39 -0.66
CA ASN A 276 -13.76 -11.13 -0.03
C ASN A 276 -15.29 -10.90 -0.06
N GLU A 277 -15.97 -11.32 -1.12
CA GLU A 277 -17.44 -11.27 -1.20
C GLU A 277 -18.09 -12.23 -0.19
N GLN A 278 -17.56 -13.46 -0.08
CA GLN A 278 -18.02 -14.46 0.87
C GLN A 278 -17.86 -14.02 2.34
N LEU A 279 -16.77 -13.31 2.64
CA LEU A 279 -16.47 -12.78 3.96
C LEU A 279 -17.12 -11.41 4.26
N ASN A 280 -17.90 -10.87 3.32
CA ASN A 280 -18.45 -9.51 3.44
C ASN A 280 -19.30 -9.30 4.69
N GLU A 281 -20.11 -10.29 5.08
CA GLU A 281 -20.94 -10.21 6.31
C GLU A 281 -20.09 -10.17 7.57
N LEU A 282 -18.92 -10.82 7.57
CA LEU A 282 -17.95 -10.81 8.67
C LEU A 282 -17.25 -9.44 8.80
N GLY A 283 -17.13 -8.70 7.72
CA GLY A 283 -16.35 -7.45 7.67
C GLY A 283 -16.86 -6.38 8.64
N TYR A 284 -18.17 -6.26 8.83
CA TYR A 284 -18.74 -5.25 9.73
C TYR A 284 -18.44 -5.49 11.21
N PRO A 285 -18.77 -6.66 11.81
CA PRO A 285 -18.45 -6.92 13.21
C PRO A 285 -16.94 -6.89 13.50
N VAL A 286 -16.11 -7.40 12.60
CA VAL A 286 -14.65 -7.34 12.70
C VAL A 286 -14.18 -5.88 12.78
N LYS A 287 -14.63 -5.04 11.84
CA LYS A 287 -14.27 -3.63 11.82
C LYS A 287 -14.79 -2.86 13.05
N LEU A 288 -16.01 -3.14 13.50
CA LEU A 288 -16.58 -2.51 14.70
C LEU A 288 -15.76 -2.84 15.95
N ALA A 289 -15.16 -4.04 16.01
CA ALA A 289 -14.30 -4.46 17.12
C ALA A 289 -12.84 -3.95 16.99
N GLY A 290 -12.55 -3.02 16.07
CA GLY A 290 -11.20 -2.51 15.85
C GLY A 290 -10.23 -3.55 15.28
N LEU A 291 -10.76 -4.63 14.68
CA LEU A 291 -10.00 -5.62 13.94
C LEU A 291 -10.09 -5.34 12.43
N GLU A 292 -9.13 -5.87 11.70
CA GLU A 292 -9.16 -5.82 10.24
C GLU A 292 -8.47 -7.04 9.64
N TYR A 293 -8.88 -7.37 8.43
CA TYR A 293 -8.20 -8.36 7.59
C TYR A 293 -8.17 -7.89 6.15
N SER A 294 -7.20 -8.39 5.39
CA SER A 294 -7.19 -8.24 3.94
C SER A 294 -6.65 -9.50 3.27
N ILE A 295 -7.29 -9.87 2.17
CA ILE A 295 -6.87 -10.99 1.31
C ILE A 295 -6.61 -10.41 -0.06
N GLY A 296 -5.35 -10.48 -0.49
CA GLY A 296 -4.87 -9.95 -1.75
C GLY A 296 -4.15 -11.01 -2.58
N VAL A 297 -3.78 -10.64 -3.80
CA VAL A 297 -2.97 -11.47 -4.68
C VAL A 297 -2.00 -10.62 -5.46
N ASP A 298 -0.77 -11.09 -5.56
CA ASP A 298 0.24 -10.62 -6.50
C ASP A 298 0.81 -11.80 -7.32
N LYS A 299 1.84 -11.58 -8.11
CA LYS A 299 2.46 -12.64 -8.91
C LYS A 299 3.24 -13.67 -8.09
N LYS A 300 3.62 -13.35 -6.85
CA LYS A 300 4.35 -14.25 -5.95
C LYS A 300 3.41 -15.17 -5.16
N GLY A 301 2.19 -14.70 -4.83
CA GLY A 301 1.28 -15.50 -4.01
C GLY A 301 0.01 -14.79 -3.55
N ILE A 302 -0.61 -15.37 -2.54
CA ILE A 302 -1.76 -14.80 -1.84
C ILE A 302 -1.25 -14.11 -0.57
N SER A 303 -1.58 -12.84 -0.41
CA SER A 303 -1.32 -12.10 0.82
C SER A 303 -2.50 -12.19 1.77
N LEU A 304 -2.22 -12.51 3.04
CA LEU A 304 -3.18 -12.56 4.13
C LEU A 304 -2.66 -11.65 5.24
N ASN A 305 -3.42 -10.62 5.57
CA ASN A 305 -3.07 -9.71 6.63
C ASN A 305 -4.19 -9.67 7.67
N PHE A 306 -3.83 -9.74 8.94
CA PHE A 306 -4.72 -9.58 10.07
C PHE A 306 -4.16 -8.52 11.00
N GLY A 307 -5.02 -7.72 11.62
CA GLY A 307 -4.56 -6.71 12.54
C GLY A 307 -5.64 -6.14 13.43
N GLY A 308 -5.21 -5.36 14.43
CA GLY A 308 -6.07 -4.73 15.40
C GLY A 308 -5.78 -5.16 16.83
N TYR A 309 -6.77 -5.15 17.71
CA TYR A 309 -6.61 -5.52 19.12
C TYR A 309 -6.21 -6.97 19.29
N SER A 310 -5.13 -7.22 20.04
CA SER A 310 -4.45 -8.53 20.14
C SER A 310 -5.34 -9.61 20.73
N ASP A 311 -6.20 -9.26 21.68
CA ASP A 311 -7.03 -10.20 22.44
C ASP A 311 -7.88 -11.14 21.58
N ARG A 312 -8.42 -10.65 20.46
CA ARG A 312 -9.29 -11.42 19.56
C ARG A 312 -8.65 -11.77 18.21
N ILE A 313 -7.35 -11.53 18.05
CA ILE A 313 -6.69 -11.74 16.75
C ILE A 313 -6.68 -13.21 16.31
N LEU A 314 -6.45 -14.15 17.22
CA LEU A 314 -6.46 -15.57 16.91
C LEU A 314 -7.86 -16.08 16.53
N GLU A 315 -8.92 -15.52 17.15
CA GLU A 315 -10.30 -15.83 16.79
C GLU A 315 -10.58 -15.39 15.34
N LEU A 316 -10.09 -14.23 14.94
CA LEU A 316 -10.18 -13.77 13.54
C LEU A 316 -9.45 -14.73 12.59
N VAL A 317 -8.23 -15.17 12.92
CA VAL A 317 -7.45 -16.13 12.13
C VAL A 317 -8.22 -17.47 12.02
N ARG A 318 -8.76 -18.00 13.15
CA ARG A 318 -9.57 -19.24 13.19
C ARG A 318 -10.84 -19.14 12.35
N THR A 319 -11.45 -17.97 12.29
CA THR A 319 -12.70 -17.73 11.53
C THR A 319 -12.46 -17.66 10.03
N ILE A 320 -11.37 -17.02 9.59
CA ILE A 320 -11.10 -16.74 8.16
C ILE A 320 -10.39 -17.90 7.48
N THR A 321 -9.34 -18.46 8.09
CA THR A 321 -8.45 -19.40 7.40
C THR A 321 -9.12 -20.69 6.91
N PRO A 322 -10.14 -21.28 7.58
CA PRO A 322 -10.85 -22.44 7.06
C PRO A 322 -11.62 -22.17 5.76
N GLN A 323 -11.99 -20.92 5.50
CA GLN A 323 -12.80 -20.54 4.34
C GLN A 323 -11.97 -20.38 3.05
N LEU A 324 -10.64 -20.32 3.15
CA LEU A 324 -9.76 -20.03 2.01
C LEU A 324 -9.77 -21.08 0.89
N LYS A 325 -10.13 -22.34 1.21
CA LYS A 325 -10.13 -23.46 0.23
C LYS A 325 -11.47 -23.66 -0.48
N THR A 326 -12.52 -22.98 -0.05
CA THR A 326 -13.87 -23.27 -0.52
C THR A 326 -14.60 -22.01 -0.96
N ILE A 327 -15.00 -21.96 -2.23
CA ILE A 327 -15.82 -20.88 -2.78
C ILE A 327 -17.30 -21.24 -2.64
N GLN A 328 -18.05 -20.46 -1.85
CA GLN A 328 -19.47 -20.67 -1.52
C GLN A 328 -20.40 -19.62 -2.17
N ILE A 329 -19.96 -18.92 -3.20
CA ILE A 329 -20.80 -17.98 -3.94
C ILE A 329 -21.70 -18.71 -4.96
N ASP A 330 -22.85 -18.10 -5.25
CA ASP A 330 -23.76 -18.56 -6.29
C ASP A 330 -23.35 -18.10 -7.69
N GLN A 331 -24.06 -18.54 -8.73
CA GLN A 331 -23.77 -18.21 -10.12
C GLN A 331 -23.98 -16.72 -10.41
N ASP A 332 -25.00 -16.09 -9.85
CA ASP A 332 -25.31 -14.66 -10.09
C ASP A 332 -24.23 -13.77 -9.49
N THR A 333 -23.76 -14.07 -8.30
CA THR A 333 -22.63 -13.41 -7.64
C THR A 333 -21.35 -13.57 -8.46
N PHE A 334 -21.06 -14.80 -8.90
CA PHE A 334 -19.90 -15.06 -9.76
C PHE A 334 -19.92 -14.23 -11.05
N GLU A 335 -21.06 -14.19 -11.78
CA GLU A 335 -21.15 -13.40 -13.00
C GLU A 335 -21.01 -11.88 -12.72
N SER A 336 -21.50 -11.42 -11.59
CA SER A 336 -21.34 -10.02 -11.17
C SER A 336 -19.87 -9.67 -10.89
N LEU A 337 -19.12 -10.56 -10.21
CA LEU A 337 -17.68 -10.41 -9.96
C LEU A 337 -16.89 -10.42 -11.26
N LYS A 338 -17.18 -11.39 -12.14
CA LYS A 338 -16.58 -11.54 -13.46
C LYS A 338 -16.79 -10.29 -14.33
N GLU A 339 -18.02 -9.78 -14.41
CA GLU A 339 -18.34 -8.55 -15.14
C GLU A 339 -17.61 -7.34 -14.57
N ARG A 340 -17.59 -7.19 -13.23
CA ARG A 340 -16.87 -6.11 -12.54
C ARG A 340 -15.37 -6.14 -12.86
N ARG A 341 -14.76 -7.32 -12.88
CA ARG A 341 -13.34 -7.52 -13.22
C ARG A 341 -13.07 -7.22 -14.69
N LEU A 342 -13.90 -7.72 -15.59
CA LEU A 342 -13.77 -7.45 -17.03
C LEU A 342 -13.90 -5.94 -17.34
N ARG A 343 -14.83 -5.25 -16.68
CA ARG A 343 -14.95 -3.78 -16.80
C ARG A 343 -13.68 -3.08 -16.35
N ARG A 344 -13.06 -3.53 -15.27
CA ARG A 344 -11.79 -2.97 -14.79
C ARG A 344 -10.70 -3.11 -15.83
N TYR A 345 -10.58 -4.26 -16.49
CA TYR A 345 -9.63 -4.47 -17.58
C TYR A 345 -9.92 -3.55 -18.76
N LYS A 346 -11.17 -3.44 -19.19
CA LYS A 346 -11.57 -2.56 -20.30
C LYS A 346 -11.39 -1.08 -19.97
N ASN A 347 -11.64 -0.67 -18.74
CA ASN A 347 -11.48 0.72 -18.30
C ASN A 347 -10.01 1.15 -18.22
N PHE A 348 -9.06 0.22 -18.28
CA PHE A 348 -7.64 0.55 -18.34
C PHE A 348 -7.32 1.51 -19.48
N SER A 349 -7.91 1.34 -20.65
CA SER A 349 -7.70 2.20 -21.83
C SER A 349 -8.16 3.64 -21.65
N PHE A 350 -8.89 3.94 -20.58
CA PHE A 350 -9.36 5.30 -20.21
C PHE A 350 -8.60 5.88 -19.01
N GLN A 351 -7.60 5.17 -18.48
CA GLN A 351 -6.74 5.70 -17.44
C GLN A 351 -5.87 6.85 -17.98
N GLN A 352 -5.32 7.65 -17.05
CA GLN A 352 -4.41 8.73 -17.42
C GLN A 352 -3.19 8.19 -18.21
N PRO A 353 -2.71 8.91 -19.24
CA PRO A 353 -1.62 8.45 -20.09
C PRO A 353 -0.37 8.02 -19.32
N TYR A 354 0.04 8.76 -18.28
CA TYR A 354 1.20 8.39 -17.47
C TYR A 354 1.00 7.04 -16.75
N GLN A 355 -0.20 6.72 -16.27
CA GLN A 355 -0.49 5.43 -15.62
C GLN A 355 -0.38 4.27 -16.61
N GLN A 356 -0.84 4.49 -17.84
CA GLN A 356 -0.68 3.50 -18.91
C GLN A 356 0.79 3.33 -19.28
N ALA A 357 1.59 4.42 -19.32
CA ALA A 357 3.03 4.34 -19.56
C ALA A 357 3.74 3.47 -18.52
N PHE A 358 3.44 3.64 -17.22
CA PHE A 358 4.00 2.80 -16.15
C PHE A 358 3.59 1.32 -16.28
N TYR A 359 2.37 1.07 -16.73
CA TYR A 359 1.92 -0.28 -17.01
C TYR A 359 2.73 -0.90 -18.17
N TYR A 360 2.89 -0.19 -19.29
CA TYR A 360 3.69 -0.65 -20.42
C TYR A 360 5.17 -0.83 -20.08
N ARG A 361 5.72 0.07 -19.23
CA ARG A 361 7.06 -0.09 -18.67
C ARG A 361 7.23 -1.47 -18.05
N SER A 362 6.38 -1.80 -17.10
CA SER A 362 6.48 -3.08 -16.42
C SER A 362 6.11 -4.25 -17.35
N LEU A 363 5.20 -4.06 -18.30
CA LEU A 363 4.88 -5.09 -19.28
C LEU A 363 6.05 -5.41 -20.23
N LEU A 364 6.85 -4.41 -20.60
CA LEU A 364 8.03 -4.56 -21.44
C LEU A 364 9.21 -5.15 -20.65
N LEU A 365 9.47 -4.62 -19.46
CA LEU A 365 10.69 -4.96 -18.72
C LEU A 365 10.57 -6.23 -17.87
N GLU A 366 9.39 -6.56 -17.33
CA GLU A 366 9.20 -7.80 -16.59
C GLU A 366 9.02 -8.99 -17.55
N ALA A 367 9.94 -9.93 -17.49
CA ALA A 367 10.01 -11.03 -18.49
C ALA A 367 8.74 -11.89 -18.53
N LYS A 368 8.14 -12.17 -17.37
CA LYS A 368 6.98 -13.08 -17.22
C LYS A 368 5.63 -12.37 -17.12
N LYS A 369 5.57 -11.04 -17.23
CA LYS A 369 4.31 -10.31 -17.05
C LYS A 369 3.33 -10.57 -18.19
N HIS A 370 2.11 -10.97 -17.83
CA HIS A 370 0.97 -11.08 -18.73
C HIS A 370 0.27 -9.72 -18.92
N SER A 371 -0.29 -9.53 -20.10
CA SER A 371 -0.98 -8.29 -20.44
C SER A 371 -2.43 -8.27 -19.93
N ILE A 372 -2.95 -7.07 -19.70
CA ILE A 372 -4.35 -6.86 -19.31
C ILE A 372 -5.33 -7.32 -20.40
N TRP A 373 -4.89 -7.34 -21.67
CA TRP A 373 -5.69 -7.83 -22.80
C TRP A 373 -5.80 -9.35 -22.77
N GLU A 374 -4.71 -10.07 -22.47
CA GLU A 374 -4.74 -11.52 -22.21
C GLU A 374 -5.70 -11.81 -21.05
N TYR A 375 -5.68 -11.00 -19.98
CA TYR A 375 -6.64 -11.15 -18.87
C TYR A 375 -8.08 -10.94 -19.31
N ALA A 376 -8.36 -9.93 -20.17
CA ALA A 376 -9.70 -9.65 -20.69
C ALA A 376 -10.21 -10.75 -21.62
N GLU A 377 -9.31 -11.42 -22.33
CA GLU A 377 -9.64 -12.59 -23.14
C GLU A 377 -9.93 -13.81 -22.26
N GLU A 378 -9.03 -14.15 -21.34
CA GLU A 378 -9.16 -15.33 -20.49
C GLU A 378 -10.36 -15.28 -19.55
N ILE A 379 -10.70 -14.12 -18.98
CA ILE A 379 -11.83 -14.00 -18.06
C ILE A 379 -13.15 -14.41 -18.70
N SER A 380 -13.32 -14.15 -20.00
CA SER A 380 -14.54 -14.51 -20.74
C SER A 380 -14.79 -16.03 -20.77
N LYS A 381 -13.72 -16.83 -20.74
CA LYS A 381 -13.72 -18.30 -20.84
C LYS A 381 -13.94 -18.99 -19.50
N ILE A 382 -13.72 -18.28 -18.35
CA ILE A 382 -13.77 -18.84 -17.00
C ILE A 382 -15.24 -19.02 -16.55
N ARG A 383 -15.52 -20.16 -15.93
CA ARG A 383 -16.82 -20.54 -15.34
C ARG A 383 -16.66 -20.72 -13.83
N LEU A 384 -17.75 -20.64 -13.09
CA LEU A 384 -17.76 -20.83 -11.62
C LEU A 384 -17.11 -22.16 -11.19
N ARG A 385 -17.34 -23.25 -11.94
CA ARG A 385 -16.69 -24.55 -11.67
C ARG A 385 -15.17 -24.49 -11.74
N ASP A 386 -14.61 -23.67 -12.66
CA ASP A 386 -13.17 -23.52 -12.85
C ASP A 386 -12.58 -22.77 -11.65
N LEU A 387 -13.27 -21.74 -11.17
CA LEU A 387 -12.90 -21.00 -9.96
C LEU A 387 -12.95 -21.89 -8.71
N LYS A 388 -14.01 -22.69 -8.53
CA LYS A 388 -14.12 -23.64 -7.41
C LYS A 388 -13.01 -24.69 -7.42
N LYS A 389 -12.70 -25.24 -8.60
CA LYS A 389 -11.58 -26.19 -8.77
C LYS A 389 -10.24 -25.54 -8.48
N PHE A 390 -10.04 -24.33 -8.95
CA PHE A 390 -8.83 -23.54 -8.68
C PHE A 390 -8.63 -23.31 -7.19
N ALA A 391 -9.64 -22.80 -6.48
CA ALA A 391 -9.61 -22.55 -5.04
C ALA A 391 -9.27 -23.82 -4.23
N ALA A 392 -9.91 -24.94 -4.55
CA ALA A 392 -9.68 -26.21 -3.87
C ALA A 392 -8.24 -26.72 -4.01
N SER A 393 -7.54 -26.36 -5.08
CA SER A 393 -6.19 -26.84 -5.38
C SER A 393 -5.09 -25.77 -5.27
N LEU A 394 -5.46 -24.53 -4.92
CA LEU A 394 -4.53 -23.39 -4.86
C LEU A 394 -3.37 -23.64 -3.88
N TYR A 395 -3.67 -24.28 -2.77
CA TYR A 395 -2.73 -24.54 -1.69
C TYR A 395 -2.19 -25.99 -1.66
N ASP A 396 -2.38 -26.79 -2.73
CA ASP A 396 -1.85 -28.16 -2.81
C ASP A 396 -0.34 -28.24 -2.66
N ARG A 397 0.37 -27.22 -3.19
CA ARG A 397 1.79 -26.97 -2.97
C ARG A 397 1.95 -25.49 -2.64
N HIS A 398 2.48 -25.20 -1.47
CA HIS A 398 2.69 -23.81 -1.04
C HIS A 398 3.86 -23.67 -0.08
N TYR A 399 4.29 -22.43 0.10
CA TYR A 399 5.23 -22.00 1.13
C TYR A 399 4.72 -20.72 1.77
N ALA A 400 4.74 -20.63 3.10
CA ALA A 400 4.27 -19.47 3.83
C ALA A 400 5.43 -18.61 4.32
N GLU A 401 5.45 -17.34 3.95
CA GLU A 401 6.28 -16.30 4.56
C GLU A 401 5.41 -15.44 5.46
N GLY A 402 5.95 -15.04 6.64
CA GLY A 402 5.18 -14.20 7.55
C GLY A 402 6.04 -13.31 8.42
N PHE A 403 5.46 -12.17 8.84
CA PHE A 403 5.98 -11.30 9.88
C PHE A 403 4.86 -10.98 10.86
N ILE A 404 5.12 -11.21 12.14
CA ILE A 404 4.20 -10.92 13.23
C ILE A 404 4.83 -9.82 14.09
N PHE A 405 4.08 -8.71 14.29
CA PHE A 405 4.58 -7.55 15.03
C PHE A 405 3.51 -6.98 15.95
N GLY A 406 3.87 -6.65 17.18
CA GLY A 406 2.99 -5.93 18.08
C GLY A 406 2.89 -6.49 19.49
N ASN A 407 1.76 -6.27 20.13
CA ASN A 407 1.46 -6.69 21.49
C ASN A 407 0.88 -8.11 21.49
N LEU A 408 1.67 -9.11 21.11
CA LEU A 408 1.26 -10.51 21.08
C LEU A 408 2.37 -11.35 21.74
N PRO A 409 2.06 -12.31 22.63
CA PRO A 409 3.06 -13.23 23.15
C PRO A 409 3.56 -14.19 22.06
N GLU A 410 4.77 -14.70 22.23
CA GLU A 410 5.44 -15.58 21.25
C GLU A 410 4.64 -16.86 20.98
N ASP A 411 4.13 -17.49 22.02
CA ASP A 411 3.29 -18.70 21.93
C ASP A 411 2.00 -18.48 21.13
N MET A 412 1.35 -17.32 21.31
CA MET A 412 0.20 -16.96 20.49
C MET A 412 0.55 -16.67 19.03
N ALA A 413 1.77 -16.16 18.77
CA ALA A 413 2.27 -16.00 17.42
C ALA A 413 2.51 -17.36 16.73
N GLU A 414 3.08 -18.34 17.45
CA GLU A 414 3.22 -19.74 17.01
C GLU A 414 1.86 -20.38 16.73
N ASP A 415 0.88 -20.17 17.60
CA ASP A 415 -0.49 -20.63 17.41
C ASP A 415 -1.11 -20.09 16.12
N ALA A 416 -0.90 -18.82 15.81
CA ALA A 416 -1.42 -18.22 14.58
C ALA A 416 -0.86 -18.90 13.32
N ILE A 417 0.45 -19.20 13.31
CA ILE A 417 1.12 -19.92 12.23
C ILE A 417 0.54 -21.36 12.12
N SER A 418 0.46 -22.06 13.24
CA SER A 418 -0.05 -23.43 13.30
C SER A 418 -1.48 -23.54 12.79
N ILE A 419 -2.37 -22.61 13.17
CA ILE A 419 -3.74 -22.53 12.69
C ILE A 419 -3.77 -22.30 11.18
N LEU A 420 -2.97 -21.37 10.67
CA LEU A 420 -2.89 -21.05 9.24
C LEU A 420 -2.44 -22.29 8.44
N LEU A 421 -1.30 -22.87 8.78
CA LEU A 421 -0.74 -24.02 8.06
C LEU A 421 -1.64 -25.24 8.12
N LYS A 422 -2.24 -25.54 9.27
CA LYS A 422 -3.21 -26.64 9.43
C LYS A 422 -4.42 -26.48 8.50
N ASN A 423 -4.97 -25.27 8.38
CA ASN A 423 -6.14 -25.02 7.53
C ASN A 423 -5.78 -25.02 6.04
N LEU A 424 -4.60 -24.54 5.66
CA LEU A 424 -4.12 -24.62 4.29
C LEU A 424 -3.79 -26.06 3.88
N GLY A 425 -3.16 -26.86 4.77
CA GLY A 425 -2.70 -28.21 4.46
C GLY A 425 -1.76 -28.20 3.26
N GLY A 426 -1.79 -29.30 2.47
CA GLY A 426 -1.00 -29.37 1.23
C GLY A 426 0.45 -29.85 1.45
N LYS A 427 1.25 -29.73 0.37
CA LYS A 427 2.65 -30.15 0.33
C LYS A 427 3.57 -28.94 0.28
N VAL A 428 4.79 -29.13 0.70
CA VAL A 428 5.86 -28.13 0.61
C VAL A 428 6.08 -27.67 -0.84
N LEU A 429 6.20 -26.37 -1.03
CA LEU A 429 6.74 -25.76 -2.25
C LEU A 429 8.21 -25.38 -1.97
N PRO A 430 9.20 -26.07 -2.59
CA PRO A 430 10.61 -25.72 -2.43
C PRO A 430 10.90 -24.27 -2.83
N ARG A 431 11.86 -23.63 -2.16
CA ARG A 431 12.21 -22.20 -2.42
C ARG A 431 12.72 -21.95 -3.84
N GLU A 432 13.32 -22.92 -4.48
CA GLU A 432 13.73 -22.87 -5.89
C GLU A 432 12.55 -22.78 -6.86
N ASP A 433 11.37 -23.27 -6.45
CA ASP A 433 10.12 -23.22 -7.24
C ASP A 433 9.30 -21.95 -6.97
N HIS A 434 9.74 -21.02 -6.09
CA HIS A 434 9.05 -19.77 -5.86
C HIS A 434 9.05 -18.93 -7.14
N PHE A 435 7.95 -18.23 -7.39
CA PHE A 435 7.88 -17.31 -8.51
C PHE A 435 8.96 -16.23 -8.39
N ARG A 436 9.79 -16.13 -9.39
CA ARG A 436 10.78 -15.06 -9.57
C ARG A 436 10.60 -14.47 -10.97
N ASP A 437 10.44 -13.18 -11.04
CA ASP A 437 10.51 -12.46 -12.30
C ASP A 437 11.96 -12.01 -12.56
N ARG A 438 12.24 -11.60 -13.78
CA ARG A 438 13.52 -11.03 -14.19
C ARG A 438 13.26 -9.77 -15.00
N VAL A 439 14.16 -8.81 -14.89
CA VAL A 439 14.08 -7.57 -15.64
C VAL A 439 14.92 -7.67 -16.90
N ILE A 440 14.30 -7.39 -18.03
CA ILE A 440 14.97 -7.29 -19.33
C ILE A 440 15.93 -6.10 -19.30
N GLN A 441 17.19 -6.34 -19.64
CA GLN A 441 18.21 -5.33 -19.68
C GLN A 441 18.30 -4.72 -21.07
N ILE A 442 18.25 -3.40 -21.16
CA ILE A 442 18.47 -2.65 -22.39
C ILE A 442 19.98 -2.50 -22.61
N ASP A 443 20.45 -2.63 -23.85
CA ASP A 443 21.85 -2.45 -24.18
C ASP A 443 22.33 -1.01 -23.96
N PRO A 444 23.59 -0.81 -23.52
CA PRO A 444 24.15 0.52 -23.35
C PRO A 444 24.12 1.35 -24.65
N GLY A 445 23.79 2.62 -24.55
CA GLY A 445 23.67 3.53 -25.69
C GLY A 445 22.43 3.31 -26.57
N LYS A 446 21.54 2.39 -26.18
CA LYS A 446 20.31 2.12 -26.93
C LYS A 446 19.10 2.83 -26.33
N THR A 447 18.26 3.31 -27.23
CA THR A 447 16.94 3.86 -26.90
C THR A 447 15.87 3.03 -27.63
N HIS A 448 14.90 2.54 -26.86
CA HIS A 448 13.71 1.88 -27.41
C HIS A 448 12.47 2.73 -27.10
N THR A 449 11.67 3.00 -28.13
CA THR A 449 10.49 3.86 -28.01
C THR A 449 9.21 3.07 -28.31
N LEU A 450 8.32 3.02 -27.31
CA LEU A 450 6.94 2.58 -27.48
C LEU A 450 6.06 3.80 -27.78
N VAL A 451 5.16 3.67 -28.76
CA VAL A 451 4.17 4.71 -29.10
C VAL A 451 2.78 4.11 -29.10
N GLU A 452 1.94 4.56 -28.18
CA GLU A 452 0.56 4.06 -28.02
C GLU A 452 -0.46 5.20 -28.16
N LYS A 453 -1.52 4.95 -28.91
CA LYS A 453 -2.68 5.87 -29.02
C LYS A 453 -3.61 5.70 -27.82
N MET A 454 -4.00 6.81 -27.22
CA MET A 454 -4.84 6.84 -26.03
C MET A 454 -6.31 7.09 -26.37
N ASN A 455 -7.21 6.59 -25.52
CA ASN A 455 -8.64 6.90 -25.62
C ASN A 455 -9.03 8.17 -24.81
N VAL A 456 -8.06 9.00 -24.49
CA VAL A 456 -8.22 10.25 -23.76
C VAL A 456 -7.51 11.38 -24.50
N LYS A 457 -7.84 12.64 -24.19
CA LYS A 457 -7.27 13.80 -24.90
C LYS A 457 -5.81 14.06 -24.57
N ASN A 458 -5.42 13.83 -23.30
CA ASN A 458 -4.06 14.12 -22.82
C ASN A 458 -3.03 13.20 -23.49
N SER A 459 -1.82 13.74 -23.70
CA SER A 459 -0.63 12.98 -24.02
C SER A 459 0.33 12.93 -22.85
N ALA A 460 1.18 11.91 -22.81
CA ALA A 460 2.31 11.85 -21.90
C ALA A 460 3.56 11.31 -22.56
N ALA A 461 4.71 11.81 -22.12
CA ALA A 461 6.01 11.20 -22.36
C ALA A 461 6.57 10.72 -21.01
N VAL A 462 6.97 9.47 -20.96
CA VAL A 462 7.66 8.87 -19.83
C VAL A 462 8.95 8.26 -20.34
N LEU A 463 10.08 8.75 -19.82
CA LEU A 463 11.40 8.30 -20.17
C LEU A 463 12.02 7.61 -18.96
N GLU A 464 12.45 6.36 -19.10
CA GLU A 464 13.23 5.65 -18.10
C GLU A 464 14.66 5.47 -18.55
N ILE A 465 15.58 5.71 -17.65
CA ILE A 465 16.99 5.35 -17.78
C ILE A 465 17.22 4.18 -16.82
N GLN A 466 17.40 2.99 -17.38
CA GLN A 466 17.74 1.79 -16.61
C GLN A 466 19.21 1.88 -16.17
N ILE A 467 19.47 1.66 -14.89
CA ILE A 467 20.81 1.76 -14.30
C ILE A 467 21.43 0.38 -14.16
N ASP A 468 21.26 -0.26 -13.00
CA ASP A 468 21.85 -1.58 -12.73
C ASP A 468 21.09 -2.28 -11.59
N GLN A 469 21.57 -3.45 -11.20
CA GLN A 469 21.06 -4.14 -10.03
C GLN A 469 21.25 -3.34 -8.75
N HIS A 470 20.38 -3.60 -7.80
CA HIS A 470 20.42 -3.00 -6.47
C HIS A 470 21.78 -3.29 -5.78
N ASP A 471 22.47 -2.21 -5.46
CA ASP A 471 23.65 -2.14 -4.61
C ASP A 471 23.43 -0.95 -3.65
N PRO A 472 23.72 -1.07 -2.34
CA PRO A 472 23.45 0.01 -1.37
C PRO A 472 24.10 1.35 -1.76
N LYS A 473 25.37 1.34 -2.18
CA LYS A 473 26.10 2.56 -2.57
C LYS A 473 25.49 3.16 -3.84
N LEU A 474 25.17 2.36 -4.85
CA LEU A 474 24.52 2.81 -6.08
C LEU A 474 23.14 3.41 -5.79
N ARG A 475 22.37 2.74 -4.94
CA ARG A 475 21.03 3.18 -4.57
C ARG A 475 21.05 4.53 -3.85
N VAL A 476 21.92 4.71 -2.86
CA VAL A 476 22.01 5.99 -2.14
C VAL A 476 22.58 7.10 -3.03
N SER A 477 23.49 6.77 -3.95
CA SER A 477 23.97 7.74 -4.96
C SER A 477 22.81 8.24 -5.82
N LEU A 478 21.90 7.34 -6.23
CA LEU A 478 20.69 7.72 -6.97
C LEU A 478 19.70 8.51 -6.11
N MET A 479 19.58 8.23 -4.82
CA MET A 479 18.71 9.01 -3.91
C MET A 479 19.23 10.45 -3.74
N VAL A 480 20.54 10.62 -3.60
CA VAL A 480 21.16 11.96 -3.53
C VAL A 480 20.95 12.71 -4.84
N LEU A 481 21.18 12.05 -5.97
CA LEU A 481 20.95 12.60 -7.30
C LEU A 481 19.46 12.96 -7.51
N ASP A 482 18.55 12.15 -7.05
CA ASP A 482 17.11 12.39 -7.13
C ASP A 482 16.68 13.65 -6.35
N ASN A 483 17.22 13.85 -5.15
CA ASN A 483 16.97 15.05 -4.35
C ASN A 483 17.44 16.34 -5.07
N ALA A 484 18.54 16.27 -5.82
CA ALA A 484 18.98 17.40 -6.64
C ALA A 484 18.10 17.58 -7.89
N LEU A 485 17.68 16.49 -8.50
CA LEU A 485 16.95 16.46 -9.77
C LEU A 485 15.52 17.01 -9.66
N GLN A 486 14.74 16.50 -8.68
CA GLN A 486 13.31 16.76 -8.60
C GLN A 486 12.94 18.25 -8.62
N PRO A 487 13.55 19.13 -7.80
CA PRO A 487 13.25 20.56 -7.82
C PRO A 487 13.59 21.23 -9.16
N LEU A 488 14.72 20.87 -9.76
CA LEU A 488 15.19 21.44 -11.02
C LEU A 488 14.26 21.04 -12.16
N PHE A 489 13.93 19.76 -12.26
CA PHE A 489 13.03 19.22 -13.29
C PHE A 489 11.63 19.82 -13.18
N TYR A 490 11.08 19.88 -11.97
CA TYR A 490 9.77 20.45 -11.73
C TYR A 490 9.74 21.95 -12.04
N ASN A 491 10.71 22.71 -11.55
CA ASN A 491 10.76 24.16 -11.77
C ASN A 491 10.93 24.51 -13.24
N ASP A 492 11.75 23.77 -13.97
CA ASP A 492 11.94 24.02 -15.41
C ASP A 492 10.68 23.64 -16.20
N LEU A 493 10.25 22.39 -16.17
CA LEU A 493 9.23 21.89 -17.08
C LEU A 493 7.80 22.26 -16.63
N ARG A 494 7.56 22.31 -15.30
CA ARG A 494 6.24 22.65 -14.76
C ARG A 494 6.02 24.13 -14.59
N THR A 495 7.00 24.84 -13.96
CA THR A 495 6.81 26.25 -13.57
C THR A 495 7.19 27.18 -14.72
N ARG A 496 8.39 27.04 -15.29
CA ARG A 496 8.91 27.93 -16.34
C ARG A 496 8.28 27.64 -17.70
N GLN A 497 8.29 26.39 -18.14
CA GLN A 497 7.80 25.99 -19.47
C GLN A 497 6.29 25.72 -19.49
N GLN A 498 5.65 25.51 -18.35
CA GLN A 498 4.21 25.23 -18.20
C GLN A 498 3.71 24.10 -19.12
N LEU A 499 4.50 23.02 -19.22
CA LEU A 499 4.20 21.93 -20.14
C LEU A 499 2.95 21.15 -19.75
N GLY A 500 2.66 21.00 -18.44
CA GLY A 500 1.50 20.28 -17.97
C GLY A 500 1.33 20.32 -16.45
N TYR A 501 0.22 19.76 -15.98
CA TYR A 501 -0.04 19.65 -14.53
C TYR A 501 0.78 18.54 -13.87
N ILE A 502 0.99 17.42 -14.58
CA ILE A 502 1.76 16.27 -14.09
C ILE A 502 3.16 16.36 -14.68
N VAL A 503 4.13 16.75 -13.88
CA VAL A 503 5.56 16.78 -14.17
C VAL A 503 6.26 16.18 -12.95
N ASN A 504 6.98 15.11 -13.14
CA ASN A 504 7.70 14.43 -12.08
C ASN A 504 8.95 13.73 -12.61
N SER A 505 9.95 13.62 -11.77
CA SER A 505 11.13 12.77 -11.99
C SER A 505 11.44 12.04 -10.69
N GLY A 506 12.18 10.94 -10.76
CA GLY A 506 12.55 10.23 -9.57
C GLY A 506 13.34 8.96 -9.82
N MET A 507 13.94 8.46 -8.76
CA MET A 507 14.50 7.11 -8.73
C MET A 507 13.36 6.09 -8.83
N THR A 508 13.59 5.00 -9.53
CA THR A 508 12.66 3.87 -9.64
C THR A 508 13.38 2.56 -9.41
N GLU A 509 12.64 1.58 -8.90
CA GLU A 509 13.12 0.22 -8.72
C GLU A 509 12.09 -0.76 -9.29
N LEU A 510 12.55 -1.76 -10.03
CA LEU A 510 11.73 -2.82 -10.59
C LEU A 510 12.45 -4.15 -10.39
N GLU A 511 11.90 -5.04 -9.56
CA GLU A 511 12.50 -6.35 -9.26
C GLU A 511 14.02 -6.24 -8.95
N LYS A 512 14.40 -5.37 -8.02
CA LYS A 512 15.80 -5.04 -7.63
C LYS A 512 16.64 -4.37 -8.74
N THR A 513 16.08 -3.96 -9.87
CA THR A 513 16.78 -3.15 -10.89
C THR A 513 16.49 -1.69 -10.66
N LEU A 514 17.52 -0.89 -10.45
CA LEU A 514 17.45 0.55 -10.23
C LEU A 514 17.33 1.30 -11.56
N GLY A 515 16.65 2.43 -11.54
CA GLY A 515 16.51 3.31 -12.67
C GLY A 515 16.16 4.74 -12.27
N MET A 516 16.12 5.61 -13.26
CA MET A 516 15.60 6.98 -13.13
C MET A 516 14.47 7.18 -14.12
N ILE A 517 13.41 7.82 -13.69
CA ILE A 517 12.24 8.09 -14.52
C ILE A 517 11.95 9.57 -14.60
N PHE A 518 11.53 10.01 -15.79
CA PHE A 518 11.15 11.38 -16.12
C PHE A 518 9.78 11.34 -16.77
N MET A 519 8.85 12.13 -16.29
CA MET A 519 7.46 12.06 -16.71
C MET A 519 6.85 13.45 -16.88
N VAL A 520 6.23 13.68 -18.03
CA VAL A 520 5.41 14.87 -18.30
C VAL A 520 4.11 14.46 -18.97
N GLN A 521 2.98 14.95 -18.46
CA GLN A 521 1.66 14.78 -19.10
C GLN A 521 1.02 16.12 -19.35
N SER A 522 0.43 16.30 -20.54
CA SER A 522 -0.18 17.52 -20.99
C SER A 522 -1.47 17.29 -21.75
N GLY A 523 -2.42 18.21 -21.61
CA GLY A 523 -3.58 18.33 -22.52
C GLY A 523 -3.33 19.25 -23.71
N LYS A 524 -2.18 19.99 -23.71
CA LYS A 524 -1.85 21.01 -24.71
C LYS A 524 -0.76 20.53 -25.69
N TYR A 525 0.28 19.87 -25.16
CA TYR A 525 1.44 19.45 -25.93
C TYR A 525 1.38 17.96 -26.27
N ASP A 526 1.80 17.59 -27.49
CA ASP A 526 1.89 16.19 -27.90
C ASP A 526 3.09 15.48 -27.22
N ALA A 527 3.06 14.13 -27.25
CA ALA A 527 4.07 13.32 -26.58
C ALA A 527 5.49 13.49 -27.14
N VAL A 528 5.64 13.88 -28.41
CA VAL A 528 6.93 14.12 -29.05
C VAL A 528 7.58 15.37 -28.47
N THR A 529 6.80 16.45 -28.40
CA THR A 529 7.24 17.71 -27.78
C THR A 529 7.62 17.49 -26.32
N LEU A 530 6.79 16.75 -25.55
CA LEU A 530 7.07 16.49 -24.14
C LEU A 530 8.38 15.68 -23.96
N GLU A 531 8.59 14.65 -24.75
CA GLU A 531 9.84 13.87 -24.72
C GLU A 531 11.04 14.73 -25.11
N GLN A 532 10.92 15.53 -26.15
CA GLN A 532 11.99 16.45 -26.58
C GLN A 532 12.39 17.40 -25.42
N ARG A 533 11.44 17.96 -24.69
CA ARG A 533 11.74 18.83 -23.54
C ARG A 533 12.44 18.08 -22.39
N ILE A 534 12.08 16.81 -22.15
CA ILE A 534 12.84 15.98 -21.20
C ILE A 534 14.28 15.78 -21.68
N GLN A 535 14.48 15.50 -22.97
CA GLN A 535 15.82 15.29 -23.56
C GLN A 535 16.68 16.56 -23.54
N GLU A 536 16.06 17.73 -23.76
CA GLU A 536 16.74 19.05 -23.71
C GLU A 536 17.15 19.41 -22.27
N PHE A 537 16.39 19.00 -21.27
CA PHE A 537 16.70 19.23 -19.86
C PHE A 537 17.94 18.46 -19.37
N LEU A 538 18.10 17.20 -19.80
CA LEU A 538 19.09 16.27 -19.26
C LEU A 538 20.53 16.78 -19.35
N PRO A 539 21.06 17.31 -20.47
CA PRO A 539 22.42 17.78 -20.54
C PRO A 539 22.74 18.90 -19.56
N GLY A 540 21.84 19.90 -19.43
CA GLY A 540 21.99 20.99 -18.47
C GLY A 540 22.05 20.50 -17.03
N PHE A 541 21.18 19.56 -16.68
CA PHE A 541 21.18 18.91 -15.36
C PHE A 541 22.47 18.13 -15.08
N LEU A 542 22.97 17.34 -16.04
CA LEU A 542 24.22 16.59 -15.88
C LEU A 542 25.42 17.50 -15.69
N ASN A 543 25.48 18.65 -16.38
CA ASN A 543 26.52 19.68 -16.18
C ASN A 543 26.44 20.27 -14.77
N THR A 544 25.23 20.63 -14.30
CA THR A 544 25.03 21.14 -12.93
C THR A 544 25.56 20.15 -11.88
N LEU A 545 25.27 18.88 -12.06
CA LEU A 545 25.78 17.82 -11.15
C LEU A 545 27.31 17.66 -11.21
N ALA A 546 27.89 17.73 -12.41
CA ALA A 546 29.34 17.59 -12.58
C ALA A 546 30.12 18.74 -11.91
N GLU A 547 29.50 19.91 -11.82
CA GLU A 547 30.05 21.13 -11.23
C GLU A 547 29.57 21.39 -9.79
N MET A 548 28.80 20.46 -9.21
CA MET A 548 28.20 20.59 -7.87
C MET A 548 29.29 20.86 -6.80
N PRO A 549 29.13 21.90 -5.96
CA PRO A 549 30.03 22.17 -4.84
C PRO A 549 29.89 21.11 -3.74
N GLU A 550 30.95 20.84 -2.97
CA GLU A 550 30.94 19.91 -1.86
C GLU A 550 29.87 20.25 -0.80
N GLU A 551 29.69 21.56 -0.51
CA GLU A 551 28.67 22.03 0.46
C GLU A 551 27.25 21.67 0.03
N GLU A 552 26.95 21.71 -1.26
CA GLU A 552 25.64 21.32 -1.79
C GLU A 552 25.46 19.79 -1.69
N LEU A 553 26.51 19.01 -1.98
CA LEU A 553 26.51 17.56 -1.81
C LEU A 553 26.21 17.21 -0.35
N GLU A 554 26.87 17.84 0.63
CA GLU A 554 26.61 17.57 2.05
C GLU A 554 25.16 17.89 2.45
N THR A 555 24.59 18.97 1.93
CA THR A 555 23.16 19.31 2.14
C THR A 555 22.24 18.22 1.61
N LEU A 556 22.52 17.68 0.42
CA LEU A 556 21.73 16.59 -0.17
C LEU A 556 21.90 15.28 0.59
N LYS A 557 23.11 14.97 1.03
CA LYS A 557 23.39 13.80 1.89
C LYS A 557 22.59 13.88 3.19
N GLU A 558 22.62 15.03 3.87
CA GLU A 558 21.84 15.27 5.08
C GLU A 558 20.33 15.05 4.85
N SER A 559 19.80 15.51 3.72
CA SER A 559 18.41 15.29 3.34
C SER A 559 18.08 13.78 3.24
N VAL A 560 18.93 12.99 2.59
CA VAL A 560 18.76 11.54 2.47
C VAL A 560 18.84 10.86 3.84
N ILE A 561 19.84 11.20 4.65
CA ILE A 561 20.00 10.63 6.00
C ILE A 561 18.78 10.94 6.87
N ASN A 562 18.31 12.20 6.88
CA ASN A 562 17.13 12.59 7.63
C ASN A 562 15.88 11.80 7.21
N SER A 563 15.72 11.56 5.90
CA SER A 563 14.65 10.68 5.39
C SER A 563 14.77 9.24 5.92
N LYS A 564 15.98 8.67 5.97
CA LYS A 564 16.25 7.34 6.50
C LYS A 564 16.07 7.23 8.01
N LEU A 565 16.35 8.29 8.74
CA LEU A 565 16.15 8.38 10.20
C LEU A 565 14.68 8.55 10.59
N GLN A 566 13.82 8.85 9.65
CA GLN A 566 12.40 9.07 9.91
C GLN A 566 11.75 7.79 10.46
N LYS A 567 11.16 7.89 11.65
CA LYS A 567 10.52 6.74 12.32
C LYS A 567 9.09 6.53 11.81
N SER A 568 8.68 5.28 11.75
CA SER A 568 7.27 4.96 11.51
C SER A 568 6.39 5.59 12.59
N THR A 569 5.30 6.21 12.19
CA THR A 569 4.37 6.91 13.08
C THR A 569 3.27 6.02 13.65
N SER A 570 3.11 4.81 13.11
CA SER A 570 2.10 3.83 13.52
C SER A 570 2.66 2.42 13.57
N LEU A 571 2.04 1.57 14.39
CA LEU A 571 2.35 0.14 14.50
C LEU A 571 2.26 -0.55 13.13
N SER A 572 1.23 -0.21 12.34
CA SER A 572 1.04 -0.78 11.00
C SER A 572 2.14 -0.40 10.01
N ALA A 573 2.61 0.86 10.06
CA ALA A 573 3.70 1.31 9.20
C ALA A 573 5.01 0.60 9.55
N GLU A 574 5.29 0.40 10.85
CA GLU A 574 6.46 -0.33 11.30
C GLU A 574 6.42 -1.82 10.92
N ALA A 575 5.27 -2.47 11.12
CA ALA A 575 5.07 -3.85 10.68
C ALA A 575 5.33 -4.01 9.17
N GLY A 576 4.80 -3.09 8.35
CA GLY A 576 5.03 -3.09 6.90
C GLY A 576 6.49 -2.89 6.51
N ARG A 577 7.21 -2.00 7.22
CA ARG A 577 8.66 -1.78 7.02
C ARG A 577 9.46 -3.05 7.32
N LEU A 578 9.21 -3.66 8.47
CA LEU A 578 9.90 -4.88 8.90
C LEU A 578 9.59 -6.07 7.99
N TYR A 579 8.32 -6.24 7.60
CA TYR A 579 7.91 -7.25 6.60
C TYR A 579 8.67 -7.07 5.28
N ASN A 580 8.78 -5.84 4.78
CA ASN A 580 9.51 -5.55 3.55
C ASN A 580 10.99 -5.94 3.68
N ILE A 581 11.65 -5.58 4.79
CA ILE A 581 13.04 -5.97 5.04
C ILE A 581 13.17 -7.49 5.11
N ALA A 582 12.26 -8.17 5.80
CA ALA A 582 12.32 -9.62 5.95
C ALA A 582 12.23 -10.38 4.62
N PHE A 583 11.39 -9.93 3.67
CA PHE A 583 11.07 -10.71 2.48
C PHE A 583 11.50 -10.09 1.14
N GLU A 584 11.77 -8.80 1.09
CA GLU A 584 12.28 -8.17 -0.13
C GLU A 584 13.78 -7.81 -0.03
N HIS A 585 14.33 -7.76 1.21
CA HIS A 585 15.74 -7.51 1.49
C HIS A 585 16.43 -8.67 2.26
N ASP A 586 15.95 -9.91 2.04
CA ASP A 586 16.54 -11.15 2.56
C ASP A 586 16.77 -11.16 4.08
N ALA A 587 15.87 -10.51 4.86
CA ALA A 587 15.93 -10.32 6.31
C ALA A 587 17.19 -9.55 6.80
N HIS A 588 17.71 -8.67 5.94
CA HIS A 588 18.83 -7.81 6.29
C HIS A 588 18.35 -6.60 7.11
N PHE A 589 18.10 -6.78 8.41
CA PHE A 589 17.50 -5.76 9.26
C PHE A 589 18.39 -4.52 9.47
N ASP A 590 19.68 -4.62 9.19
CA ASP A 590 20.63 -3.50 9.19
C ASP A 590 20.68 -2.71 7.87
N TYR A 591 19.83 -3.05 6.90
CA TYR A 591 19.75 -2.44 5.58
C TYR A 591 19.77 -0.90 5.59
N ASN A 592 18.94 -0.27 6.45
CA ASN A 592 18.95 1.19 6.58
C ASN A 592 20.25 1.74 7.19
N SER A 593 20.87 1.00 8.09
CA SER A 593 22.17 1.37 8.68
C SER A 593 23.26 1.41 7.63
N GLU A 594 23.33 0.40 6.77
CA GLU A 594 24.30 0.36 5.66
C GLU A 594 24.07 1.48 4.64
N GLU A 595 22.81 1.78 4.35
CA GLU A 595 22.50 2.91 3.46
C GLU A 595 22.93 4.26 4.06
N ILE A 596 22.69 4.50 5.37
CA ILE A 596 23.15 5.74 6.04
C ILE A 596 24.68 5.82 5.98
N GLU A 597 25.36 4.74 6.32
CA GLU A 597 26.83 4.69 6.26
C GLU A 597 27.36 4.93 4.83
N ALA A 598 26.69 4.35 3.84
CA ALA A 598 27.03 4.55 2.43
C ALA A 598 26.81 6.00 1.98
N VAL A 599 25.74 6.68 2.44
CA VAL A 599 25.52 8.12 2.17
C VAL A 599 26.62 8.96 2.81
N GLU A 600 26.98 8.71 4.07
CA GLU A 600 28.03 9.47 4.76
C GLU A 600 29.39 9.40 4.05
N LYS A 601 29.72 8.25 3.47
CA LYS A 601 30.95 8.00 2.70
C LYS A 601 30.87 8.45 1.23
N LEU A 602 29.71 8.89 0.76
CA LEU A 602 29.52 9.28 -0.63
C LEU A 602 30.33 10.54 -0.97
N THR A 603 31.02 10.50 -2.10
CA THR A 603 31.84 11.61 -2.61
C THR A 603 31.27 12.17 -3.92
N ILE A 604 31.66 13.38 -4.27
CA ILE A 604 31.31 13.97 -5.56
C ILE A 604 31.84 13.15 -6.74
N GLU A 605 32.98 12.47 -6.58
CA GLU A 605 33.54 11.60 -7.62
C GLU A 605 32.69 10.33 -7.83
N ASP A 606 32.01 9.84 -6.79
CA ASP A 606 31.04 8.74 -6.95
C ASP A 606 29.86 9.16 -7.81
N LEU A 607 29.32 10.38 -7.62
CA LEU A 607 28.26 10.93 -8.48
C LEU A 607 28.74 11.15 -9.92
N ARG A 608 29.95 11.69 -10.11
CA ARG A 608 30.55 11.84 -11.44
C ARG A 608 30.75 10.50 -12.13
N ARG A 609 31.13 9.46 -11.40
CA ARG A 609 31.27 8.10 -11.92
C ARG A 609 29.92 7.52 -12.32
N LEU A 610 28.87 7.72 -11.52
CA LEU A 610 27.50 7.31 -11.87
C LEU A 610 27.05 7.98 -13.17
N ILE A 611 27.28 9.30 -13.31
CA ILE A 611 26.96 10.03 -14.55
C ILE A 611 27.67 9.40 -15.76
N ARG A 612 28.99 9.22 -15.66
CA ARG A 612 29.81 8.64 -16.77
C ARG A 612 29.39 7.22 -17.12
N ASN A 613 29.01 6.40 -16.14
CA ASN A 613 28.70 5.00 -16.38
C ASN A 613 27.29 4.77 -16.93
N TYR A 614 26.32 5.63 -16.55
CA TYR A 614 24.91 5.32 -16.78
C TYR A 614 24.10 6.44 -17.46
N LEU A 615 24.51 7.72 -17.34
CA LEU A 615 23.63 8.83 -17.72
C LEU A 615 24.06 9.55 -19.00
N ILE A 616 25.31 9.42 -19.45
CA ILE A 616 25.75 9.98 -20.73
C ILE A 616 25.10 9.24 -21.92
N PRO A 617 24.85 9.89 -23.05
CA PRO A 617 24.13 9.30 -24.18
C PRO A 617 24.67 7.96 -24.66
N GLU A 618 26.01 7.78 -24.68
CA GLU A 618 26.72 6.60 -25.18
C GLU A 618 26.59 5.38 -24.26
N ARG A 619 26.20 5.58 -22.99
CA ARG A 619 26.06 4.55 -21.97
C ARG A 619 24.62 4.35 -21.51
N ARG A 620 23.79 5.35 -21.74
CA ARG A 620 22.42 5.40 -21.25
C ARG A 620 21.55 4.31 -21.88
N ARG A 621 20.86 3.53 -21.03
CA ARG A 621 19.90 2.50 -21.44
C ARG A 621 18.51 3.09 -21.32
N THR A 622 17.89 3.46 -22.44
CA THR A 622 16.68 4.28 -22.43
C THR A 622 15.45 3.53 -22.92
N LEU A 623 14.39 3.54 -22.13
CA LEU A 623 13.04 3.18 -22.54
C LEU A 623 12.16 4.44 -22.57
N SER A 624 11.69 4.79 -23.76
CA SER A 624 10.76 5.89 -23.95
C SER A 624 9.34 5.36 -24.22
N MET A 625 8.35 5.92 -23.52
CA MET A 625 6.94 5.58 -23.67
C MET A 625 6.17 6.85 -24.02
N ARG A 626 5.71 6.93 -25.26
CA ARG A 626 4.87 8.02 -25.77
C ARG A 626 3.42 7.59 -25.78
N MET A 627 2.64 8.16 -24.89
CA MET A 627 1.18 7.98 -24.83
C MET A 627 0.52 9.14 -25.56
N VAL A 628 -0.03 8.88 -26.73
CA VAL A 628 -0.48 9.93 -27.65
C VAL A 628 -1.99 10.12 -27.54
N GLY A 629 -2.42 11.28 -27.04
CA GLY A 629 -3.82 11.66 -26.90
C GLY A 629 -4.57 11.70 -28.24
N GLN A 630 -5.90 11.64 -28.19
CA GLN A 630 -6.76 11.53 -29.37
C GLN A 630 -6.51 12.62 -30.42
N GLU A 631 -6.25 13.85 -29.99
CA GLU A 631 -6.11 15.03 -30.85
C GLU A 631 -4.65 15.27 -31.28
N HIS A 632 -3.69 14.43 -30.83
CA HIS A 632 -2.25 14.60 -31.08
C HIS A 632 -1.70 13.58 -32.09
N GLN A 633 -0.59 13.94 -32.73
CA GLN A 633 0.09 13.06 -33.72
C GLN A 633 1.22 12.26 -33.07
N THR A 634 1.57 11.13 -33.67
CA THR A 634 2.60 10.22 -33.13
C THR A 634 4.03 10.69 -33.38
N GLY A 635 4.31 11.39 -34.45
CA GLY A 635 5.63 11.92 -34.83
C GLY A 635 6.75 10.87 -35.00
N PRO A 636 7.99 11.31 -35.32
CA PRO A 636 9.15 10.43 -35.42
C PRO A 636 9.58 9.91 -34.04
N VAL A 637 10.19 8.72 -33.99
CA VAL A 637 10.65 8.11 -32.74
C VAL A 637 12.16 8.31 -32.53
N LEU A 638 12.56 8.31 -31.27
CA LEU A 638 13.97 8.25 -30.88
C LEU A 638 14.41 6.78 -30.83
N GLY A 639 15.57 6.48 -31.41
CA GLY A 639 16.14 5.14 -31.43
C GLY A 639 15.25 4.11 -32.15
N SER A 640 15.13 2.91 -31.59
CA SER A 640 14.39 1.81 -32.20
C SER A 640 12.93 1.80 -31.75
N ARG A 641 12.01 1.76 -32.69
CA ARG A 641 10.57 1.65 -32.39
C ARG A 641 10.22 0.25 -31.90
N ILE A 642 9.52 0.17 -30.79
CA ILE A 642 8.90 -1.07 -30.30
C ILE A 642 7.61 -1.29 -31.08
N THR A 643 7.56 -2.34 -31.87
CA THR A 643 6.40 -2.71 -32.70
C THR A 643 5.35 -3.47 -31.92
N SER A 644 5.79 -4.35 -31.04
CA SER A 644 4.94 -5.07 -30.09
C SER A 644 5.72 -5.47 -28.83
N VAL A 645 5.01 -5.72 -27.74
CA VAL A 645 5.59 -6.26 -26.50
C VAL A 645 6.23 -7.64 -26.75
N ALA A 646 5.56 -8.48 -27.55
CA ALA A 646 6.05 -9.82 -27.86
C ALA A 646 7.37 -9.79 -28.63
N ASP A 647 7.48 -8.93 -29.66
CA ASP A 647 8.72 -8.77 -30.43
C ASP A 647 9.85 -8.19 -29.56
N PHE A 648 9.54 -7.21 -28.71
CA PHE A 648 10.52 -6.66 -27.78
C PHE A 648 11.09 -7.75 -26.87
N LYS A 649 10.23 -8.53 -26.20
CA LYS A 649 10.67 -9.62 -25.32
C LYS A 649 11.42 -10.73 -26.07
N LYS A 650 11.01 -11.05 -27.30
CA LYS A 650 11.69 -12.04 -28.14
C LYS A 650 13.12 -11.61 -28.53
N ASN A 651 13.31 -10.32 -28.80
CA ASN A 651 14.60 -9.75 -29.16
C ASN A 651 15.54 -9.54 -27.97
N HIS A 652 15.01 -9.63 -26.74
CA HIS A 652 15.77 -9.53 -25.48
C HIS A 652 15.51 -10.79 -24.62
N PRO A 653 15.94 -11.99 -25.09
CA PRO A 653 15.63 -13.23 -24.39
C PRO A 653 16.42 -13.34 -23.06
N CYS A 654 15.75 -13.79 -22.00
CA CYS A 654 16.40 -14.30 -20.81
C CYS A 654 16.99 -15.71 -21.08
N PRO A 655 18.16 -16.09 -20.54
CA PRO A 655 18.89 -15.45 -19.44
C PRO A 655 19.98 -14.46 -19.84
N GLY A 656 20.32 -14.29 -21.10
CA GLY A 656 21.47 -13.48 -21.51
C GLY A 656 21.28 -11.95 -21.34
N SER A 657 20.03 -11.46 -21.42
CA SER A 657 19.67 -10.04 -21.36
C SER A 657 18.73 -9.70 -20.20
N CYS A 658 18.76 -10.49 -19.12
CA CYS A 658 17.97 -10.20 -17.93
C CYS A 658 18.85 -10.10 -16.70
N LEU A 659 18.53 -9.11 -15.87
CA LEU A 659 19.05 -9.04 -14.52
C LEU A 659 18.25 -10.00 -13.61
N PRO A 660 18.90 -10.71 -12.70
CA PRO A 660 18.27 -11.70 -11.80
C PRO A 660 17.25 -11.09 -10.84
#